data_e4f07260d3f705f27e75e84009580abd
#
_entry.id   e4f07260d3f705f27e75e84009580abd
#
_cell.length_a   1.000
_cell.length_b   1.000
_cell.length_c   1.000
_cell.angle_alpha   90.00
_cell.angle_beta   90.00
_cell.angle_gamma   90.00
#
_symmetry.space_group_name_H-M   'P 1'
#
loop_
_entity.id
_entity.type
_entity.pdbx_description
1 polymer ?
#
loop_
_entity_poly.entity_id
_entity_poly.type
_entity_poly.pdbx_seq_one_letter_code
_entity_poly.pdbx_strand_id
1 'polypeptide(L)'
;MNNMVQGREHVKSGKLSIDAELYNFINTQVLEKIDLNTENFWNDVETLTKELMPINQAMLKTRETLQQQINDYHKAQDQTKTNLDANHYKQFLVDIGYLRPQPEDFEITSTNVDDEISVMAGPQLVVPVMNARYAINAANSRWGSLYDALYGTDVISSESGAEIQVNYNPIRGQKVVQYGRNFLNAHTPLLDADFNDITGFRIDNAQLIIATTSGDTRLAHTSQFVGYRGDINAPTDIILQHNKLHIIINIDGNHPIGKTDKAHIKDITLESALTTIMDCEDSVAAVDAEDKCIVYRNWLGLMQGNLTETVNKNGKQFTRTLADNVEFLTPSGVPTSLTGRALMFVRNVGHLMTNPAILVNGKEIPEGILDAIMTSAIGKIDLLKTSTAAIKNSKKGSIYIVKPKMHGADEVAFTNTLFDKVEDILSLPRHTIKMGIMDEERRTSLNLKACVEQAKHRVVFINTGFLDRTGDEIHTSLDAGVFAPKAELKAKPWIHAYEESNVAVGLNTGFKGKAQIGKGMWPIPDQMSQMMQVKIGHPQAGANTAWVPSPTAATLHVMHYHQVNVSDIQQQLMHNITSDIDTILAIPLINDECDLSQEKITKELENNAQGILGYVVRWVDQGVGCSKVPDINNVGLMEDRATCRISSQHIANWLHQGVCTEQQVDEVLVRMAAVVDKQNESDPLYENMTPNVDKSLAFQAARDLIIKGVEQPSGYTEPLLHHYRLLKKRQLAERQLQSA
;
A
#
# COMPACT_ATOMS: atom_id res chain seq x y z
N MET A 1 28.93 -1.23 30.74
CA MET A 1 27.98 -0.37 31.46
C MET A 1 26.80 -0.15 30.53
N ASN A 2 25.64 -0.64 30.92
CA ASN A 2 24.41 -0.41 30.11
C ASN A 2 23.99 1.03 30.28
N ASN A 3 23.86 1.74 29.16
CA ASN A 3 23.36 3.11 29.17
C ASN A 3 21.83 3.09 29.01
N MET A 4 21.14 3.81 29.86
CA MET A 4 19.69 4.02 29.72
C MET A 4 19.44 5.19 28.75
N VAL A 5 18.64 4.98 27.71
CA VAL A 5 18.18 6.02 26.79
C VAL A 5 16.66 5.97 26.74
N GLN A 6 16.01 7.10 27.01
CA GLN A 6 14.54 7.16 27.11
C GLN A 6 13.89 6.09 27.99
N GLY A 7 14.62 5.63 29.06
CA GLY A 7 14.15 4.58 29.96
C GLY A 7 14.43 3.13 29.49
N ARG A 8 15.05 2.94 28.32
CA ARG A 8 15.39 1.62 27.76
C ARG A 8 16.90 1.35 27.85
N GLU A 9 17.26 0.09 28.02
CA GLU A 9 18.64 -0.38 28.10
C GLU A 9 19.27 -0.42 26.70
N HIS A 10 20.50 0.07 26.58
CA HIS A 10 21.27 0.04 25.34
C HIS A 10 22.60 -0.69 25.47
N VAL A 11 22.93 -1.48 24.46
CA VAL A 11 24.21 -2.18 24.30
C VAL A 11 25.14 -1.31 23.45
N LYS A 12 26.43 -1.22 23.88
CA LYS A 12 27.47 -0.53 23.10
C LYS A 12 28.13 -1.50 22.12
N SER A 13 28.23 -1.09 20.86
CA SER A 13 29.03 -1.75 19.82
C SER A 13 29.78 -0.66 19.04
N GLY A 14 31.06 -0.51 19.27
CA GLY A 14 31.82 0.62 18.74
C GLY A 14 31.27 1.96 19.21
N LYS A 15 30.92 2.84 18.27
CA LYS A 15 30.25 4.14 18.52
C LYS A 15 28.73 4.03 18.52
N LEU A 16 28.20 2.87 18.17
CA LEU A 16 26.76 2.61 18.24
C LEU A 16 26.30 2.41 19.67
N SER A 17 25.10 2.89 19.95
CA SER A 17 24.34 2.56 21.16
C SER A 17 23.01 1.99 20.67
N ILE A 18 22.82 0.69 20.81
CA ILE A 18 21.74 -0.08 20.21
C ILE A 18 20.78 -0.50 21.33
N ASP A 19 19.49 -0.32 21.15
CA ASP A 19 18.49 -0.84 22.09
C ASP A 19 18.72 -2.33 22.32
N ALA A 20 18.70 -2.77 23.57
CA ALA A 20 19.07 -4.13 23.95
C ALA A 20 18.13 -5.19 23.36
N GLU A 21 16.85 -4.89 23.24
CA GLU A 21 15.88 -5.79 22.61
C GLU A 21 16.18 -5.97 21.12
N LEU A 22 16.40 -4.87 20.41
CA LEU A 22 16.77 -4.91 18.98
C LEU A 22 18.11 -5.65 18.78
N TYR A 23 19.11 -5.34 19.60
CA TYR A 23 20.43 -6.00 19.53
C TYR A 23 20.31 -7.52 19.69
N ASN A 24 19.62 -7.95 20.74
CA ASN A 24 19.43 -9.38 21.02
C ASN A 24 18.61 -10.06 19.90
N PHE A 25 17.53 -9.44 19.46
CA PHE A 25 16.69 -9.97 18.39
C PHE A 25 17.48 -10.17 17.09
N ILE A 26 18.22 -9.15 16.64
CA ILE A 26 18.99 -9.24 15.39
C ILE A 26 20.08 -10.30 15.50
N ASN A 27 20.86 -10.31 16.59
CA ASN A 27 21.96 -11.25 16.72
C ASN A 27 21.48 -12.71 16.76
N THR A 28 20.46 -13.02 17.58
CA THR A 28 20.05 -14.41 17.84
C THR A 28 19.03 -14.96 16.85
N GLN A 29 18.23 -14.11 16.24
CA GLN A 29 17.15 -14.58 15.37
C GLN A 29 17.39 -14.30 13.88
N VAL A 30 18.29 -13.37 13.54
CA VAL A 30 18.59 -13.00 12.16
C VAL A 30 20.02 -13.39 11.78
N LEU A 31 21.05 -12.82 12.41
CA LEU A 31 22.44 -12.99 12.00
C LEU A 31 22.92 -14.45 12.05
N GLU A 32 22.54 -15.19 13.09
CA GLU A 32 22.84 -16.62 13.18
C GLU A 32 22.29 -17.43 12.00
N LYS A 33 21.14 -17.02 11.44
CA LYS A 33 20.49 -17.73 10.32
C LYS A 33 21.06 -17.39 8.94
N ILE A 34 21.75 -16.25 8.83
CA ILE A 34 22.35 -15.79 7.57
C ILE A 34 23.89 -15.91 7.58
N ASP A 35 24.44 -16.58 8.60
CA ASP A 35 25.87 -16.86 8.79
C ASP A 35 26.73 -15.57 8.70
N LEU A 36 26.31 -14.53 9.43
CA LEU A 36 27.08 -13.28 9.56
C LEU A 36 27.65 -13.12 10.97
N ASN A 37 28.93 -12.76 11.04
CA ASN A 37 29.59 -12.45 12.30
C ASN A 37 29.02 -11.16 12.90
N THR A 38 28.56 -11.22 14.15
CA THR A 38 27.93 -10.11 14.86
C THR A 38 28.81 -8.87 14.93
N GLU A 39 30.09 -9.02 15.27
CA GLU A 39 31.02 -7.88 15.43
C GLU A 39 31.23 -7.18 14.08
N ASN A 40 31.48 -7.93 13.03
CA ASN A 40 31.66 -7.39 11.68
C ASN A 40 30.39 -6.66 11.21
N PHE A 41 29.22 -7.29 11.40
CA PHE A 41 27.95 -6.67 11.00
C PHE A 41 27.74 -5.30 11.66
N TRP A 42 27.91 -5.20 12.97
CA TRP A 42 27.70 -3.91 13.65
C TRP A 42 28.80 -2.88 13.34
N ASN A 43 30.03 -3.30 13.05
CA ASN A 43 31.09 -2.40 12.57
C ASN A 43 30.77 -1.84 11.17
N ASP A 44 30.23 -2.68 10.29
CA ASP A 44 29.82 -2.26 8.96
C ASP A 44 28.59 -1.33 9.01
N VAL A 45 27.60 -1.62 9.89
CA VAL A 45 26.47 -0.73 10.16
C VAL A 45 26.94 0.63 10.68
N GLU A 46 27.92 0.65 11.61
CA GLU A 46 28.52 1.89 12.10
C GLU A 46 29.15 2.70 10.96
N THR A 47 29.91 2.03 10.11
CA THR A 47 30.60 2.66 8.97
C THR A 47 29.60 3.24 7.99
N LEU A 48 28.63 2.45 7.55
CA LEU A 48 27.55 2.87 6.66
C LEU A 48 26.81 4.09 7.22
N THR A 49 26.41 4.02 8.48
CA THR A 49 25.63 5.07 9.11
C THR A 49 26.41 6.37 9.21
N LYS A 50 27.70 6.34 9.58
CA LYS A 50 28.55 7.52 9.62
C LYS A 50 28.72 8.17 8.25
N GLU A 51 28.79 7.38 7.20
CA GLU A 51 28.94 7.87 5.83
C GLU A 51 27.64 8.47 5.30
N LEU A 52 26.50 7.82 5.52
CA LEU A 52 25.23 8.20 4.90
C LEU A 52 24.42 9.23 5.69
N MET A 53 24.55 9.31 7.02
CA MET A 53 23.79 10.31 7.82
C MET A 53 24.04 11.75 7.36
N PRO A 54 25.28 12.21 7.11
CA PRO A 54 25.50 13.57 6.64
C PRO A 54 24.88 13.84 5.28
N ILE A 55 24.88 12.84 4.39
CA ILE A 55 24.28 12.97 3.05
C ILE A 55 22.76 13.06 3.19
N ASN A 56 22.15 12.22 4.04
CA ASN A 56 20.71 12.31 4.33
C ASN A 56 20.31 13.69 4.86
N GLN A 57 21.07 14.23 5.81
CA GLN A 57 20.84 15.57 6.35
C GLN A 57 20.95 16.67 5.28
N ALA A 58 21.94 16.56 4.39
CA ALA A 58 22.11 17.52 3.28
C ALA A 58 20.92 17.49 2.30
N MET A 59 20.38 16.30 2.00
CA MET A 59 19.19 16.16 1.16
C MET A 59 17.95 16.80 1.81
N LEU A 60 17.74 16.60 3.10
CA LEU A 60 16.65 17.24 3.84
C LEU A 60 16.81 18.76 3.83
N LYS A 61 18.03 19.26 4.00
CA LYS A 61 18.31 20.71 3.88
C LYS A 61 18.02 21.26 2.48
N THR A 62 18.26 20.44 1.44
CA THR A 62 17.90 20.82 0.05
C THR A 62 16.38 20.96 -0.10
N ARG A 63 15.58 20.05 0.51
CA ARG A 63 14.10 20.19 0.52
C ARG A 63 13.68 21.54 1.11
N GLU A 64 14.19 21.88 2.29
CA GLU A 64 13.89 23.13 2.97
C GLU A 64 14.28 24.36 2.12
N THR A 65 15.48 24.31 1.50
CA THR A 65 15.97 25.41 0.67
C THR A 65 15.08 25.63 -0.55
N LEU A 66 14.71 24.57 -1.26
CA LEU A 66 13.82 24.64 -2.41
C LEU A 66 12.41 25.11 -2.02
N GLN A 67 11.87 24.63 -0.90
CA GLN A 67 10.59 25.10 -0.38
C GLN A 67 10.61 26.59 -0.08
N GLN A 68 11.67 27.09 0.59
CA GLN A 68 11.78 28.51 0.87
C GLN A 68 11.85 29.36 -0.40
N GLN A 69 12.60 28.90 -1.43
CA GLN A 69 12.69 29.61 -2.70
C GLN A 69 11.32 29.66 -3.43
N ILE A 70 10.53 28.57 -3.37
CA ILE A 70 9.19 28.52 -3.94
C ILE A 70 8.24 29.45 -3.19
N ASN A 71 8.30 29.45 -1.86
CA ASN A 71 7.52 30.35 -1.03
C ASN A 71 7.84 31.83 -1.36
N ASP A 72 9.13 32.18 -1.44
CA ASP A 72 9.58 33.54 -1.77
C ASP A 72 9.14 33.95 -3.18
N TYR A 73 9.18 33.02 -4.15
CA TYR A 73 8.67 33.25 -5.49
C TYR A 73 7.17 33.61 -5.47
N HIS A 74 6.33 32.82 -4.81
CA HIS A 74 4.89 33.06 -4.75
C HIS A 74 4.56 34.36 -4.01
N LYS A 75 5.25 34.67 -2.92
CA LYS A 75 5.09 35.93 -2.16
C LYS A 75 5.47 37.17 -2.98
N ALA A 76 6.44 37.02 -3.89
CA ALA A 76 6.88 38.11 -4.74
C ALA A 76 5.93 38.37 -5.93
N GLN A 77 5.03 37.44 -6.26
CA GLN A 77 4.05 37.63 -7.32
C GLN A 77 3.01 38.66 -6.89
N ASP A 78 2.57 39.45 -7.86
CA ASP A 78 1.50 40.43 -7.65
C ASP A 78 0.16 39.68 -7.41
N GLN A 79 -0.28 39.67 -6.17
CA GLN A 79 -1.53 39.02 -5.73
C GLN A 79 -2.80 39.58 -6.42
N THR A 80 -2.67 40.71 -7.15
CA THR A 80 -3.77 41.27 -7.94
C THR A 80 -3.93 40.60 -9.32
N LYS A 81 -2.96 39.76 -9.73
CA LYS A 81 -3.03 39.02 -10.99
C LYS A 81 -3.65 37.64 -10.77
N THR A 82 -4.80 37.43 -11.36
CA THR A 82 -5.60 36.20 -11.28
C THR A 82 -4.98 34.96 -11.95
N ASN A 83 -3.86 35.11 -12.67
CA ASN A 83 -3.20 33.98 -13.35
C ASN A 83 -1.68 34.03 -13.16
N LEU A 84 -1.15 32.96 -12.56
CA LEU A 84 0.29 32.68 -12.57
C LEU A 84 0.77 32.53 -14.03
N ASP A 85 1.85 33.20 -14.43
CA ASP A 85 2.50 32.93 -15.72
C ASP A 85 3.18 31.54 -15.63
N ALA A 86 2.53 30.55 -16.23
CA ALA A 86 3.00 29.16 -16.17
C ALA A 86 4.41 28.98 -16.76
N ASN A 87 4.75 29.71 -17.83
CA ASN A 87 6.07 29.64 -18.45
C ASN A 87 7.15 30.25 -17.54
N HIS A 88 6.86 31.39 -16.92
CA HIS A 88 7.76 32.05 -15.98
C HIS A 88 7.98 31.17 -14.73
N TYR A 89 6.91 30.57 -14.20
CA TYR A 89 7.02 29.65 -13.06
C TYR A 89 7.80 28.40 -13.42
N LYS A 90 7.55 27.80 -14.57
CA LYS A 90 8.32 26.63 -15.04
C LYS A 90 9.83 26.97 -15.18
N GLN A 91 10.16 28.13 -15.78
CA GLN A 91 11.55 28.57 -15.91
C GLN A 91 12.19 28.77 -14.53
N PHE A 92 11.50 29.43 -13.60
CA PHE A 92 11.98 29.57 -12.23
C PHE A 92 12.31 28.21 -11.58
N LEU A 93 11.44 27.20 -11.73
CA LEU A 93 11.68 25.85 -11.20
C LEU A 93 12.90 25.18 -11.85
N VAL A 94 13.18 25.45 -13.12
CA VAL A 94 14.42 25.02 -13.80
C VAL A 94 15.63 25.73 -13.21
N ASP A 95 15.56 27.05 -13.03
CA ASP A 95 16.68 27.88 -12.57
C ASP A 95 17.13 27.51 -11.13
N ILE A 96 16.20 27.14 -10.26
CA ILE A 96 16.52 26.68 -8.89
C ILE A 96 16.87 25.18 -8.83
N GLY A 97 16.81 24.45 -9.96
CA GLY A 97 17.10 23.01 -10.02
C GLY A 97 15.99 22.10 -9.45
N TYR A 98 14.80 22.64 -9.20
CA TYR A 98 13.63 21.84 -8.80
C TYR A 98 13.13 20.95 -9.96
N LEU A 99 13.01 21.51 -11.14
CA LEU A 99 12.74 20.81 -12.39
C LEU A 99 14.08 20.58 -13.14
N ARG A 100 14.39 19.33 -13.42
CA ARG A 100 15.63 18.94 -14.10
C ARG A 100 15.43 18.73 -15.59
N PRO A 101 16.50 18.88 -16.41
CA PRO A 101 16.48 18.41 -17.78
C PRO A 101 16.12 16.94 -17.86
N GLN A 102 15.29 16.57 -18.84
CA GLN A 102 14.96 15.18 -19.09
C GLN A 102 16.22 14.42 -19.52
N PRO A 103 16.50 13.22 -18.93
CA PRO A 103 17.60 12.39 -19.38
C PRO A 103 17.40 11.88 -20.82
N GLU A 104 18.49 11.45 -21.45
CA GLU A 104 18.41 10.73 -22.72
C GLU A 104 17.51 9.48 -22.60
N ASP A 105 17.12 8.92 -23.74
CA ASP A 105 16.29 7.71 -23.72
C ASP A 105 17.10 6.50 -23.24
N PHE A 106 16.50 5.73 -22.36
CA PHE A 106 17.08 4.50 -21.82
C PHE A 106 15.97 3.48 -21.53
N GLU A 107 16.35 2.24 -21.35
CA GLU A 107 15.51 1.21 -20.78
C GLU A 107 16.05 0.72 -19.44
N ILE A 108 15.15 0.33 -18.53
CA ILE A 108 15.53 -0.35 -17.30
C ILE A 108 16.13 -1.72 -17.62
N THR A 109 17.13 -2.12 -16.81
CA THR A 109 17.88 -3.36 -16.99
C THR A 109 17.77 -4.28 -15.79
N SER A 110 16.71 -4.13 -14.97
CA SER A 110 16.42 -4.99 -13.84
C SER A 110 16.29 -6.44 -14.28
N THR A 111 16.98 -7.35 -13.60
CA THR A 111 17.00 -8.78 -13.86
C THR A 111 16.57 -9.55 -12.61
N ASN A 112 16.34 -10.86 -12.71
CA ASN A 112 15.91 -11.70 -11.59
C ASN A 112 14.64 -11.19 -10.90
N VAL A 113 13.67 -10.74 -11.71
CA VAL A 113 12.37 -10.24 -11.26
C VAL A 113 11.34 -11.34 -11.40
N ASP A 114 10.61 -11.64 -10.32
CA ASP A 114 9.58 -12.67 -10.30
C ASP A 114 8.42 -12.33 -11.25
N ASP A 115 7.76 -13.38 -11.77
CA ASP A 115 6.76 -13.25 -12.83
C ASP A 115 5.51 -12.47 -12.37
N GLU A 116 5.21 -12.49 -11.08
CA GLU A 116 4.15 -11.71 -10.43
C GLU A 116 4.36 -10.19 -10.59
N ILE A 117 5.58 -9.75 -10.84
CA ILE A 117 5.94 -8.34 -11.06
C ILE A 117 6.14 -8.06 -12.54
N SER A 118 6.88 -8.95 -13.24
CA SER A 118 7.36 -8.68 -14.60
C SER A 118 6.38 -9.10 -15.69
N VAL A 119 5.56 -10.11 -15.44
CA VAL A 119 4.79 -10.81 -16.49
C VAL A 119 3.29 -10.77 -16.26
N MET A 120 2.86 -10.88 -15.01
CA MET A 120 1.45 -10.95 -14.62
C MET A 120 0.90 -9.56 -14.31
N ALA A 121 -0.41 -9.41 -14.45
CA ALA A 121 -1.14 -8.20 -14.04
C ALA A 121 -2.25 -8.58 -13.07
N GLY A 122 -2.35 -7.86 -11.96
CA GLY A 122 -3.35 -8.14 -10.93
C GLY A 122 -3.27 -7.21 -9.73
N PRO A 123 -4.21 -7.33 -8.78
CA PRO A 123 -4.28 -6.48 -7.59
C PRO A 123 -3.03 -6.60 -6.70
N GLN A 124 -2.73 -5.52 -6.00
CA GLN A 124 -1.71 -5.45 -4.95
C GLN A 124 -2.37 -5.00 -3.65
N LEU A 125 -2.22 -5.79 -2.59
CA LEU A 125 -2.76 -5.50 -1.27
C LEU A 125 -1.69 -4.84 -0.40
N VAL A 126 -2.04 -3.79 0.34
CA VAL A 126 -1.14 -3.13 1.31
C VAL A 126 -1.69 -3.34 2.71
N VAL A 127 -0.84 -3.79 3.64
CA VAL A 127 -1.22 -4.05 5.02
C VAL A 127 -0.13 -3.64 6.00
N PRO A 128 -0.49 -3.19 7.22
CA PRO A 128 0.48 -2.94 8.28
C PRO A 128 1.14 -4.24 8.72
N VAL A 129 2.45 -4.36 8.52
CA VAL A 129 3.20 -5.57 8.92
C VAL A 129 3.25 -5.74 10.45
N MET A 130 3.05 -4.66 11.19
CA MET A 130 2.97 -4.69 12.66
C MET A 130 1.83 -5.56 13.19
N ASN A 131 0.79 -5.79 12.38
CA ASN A 131 -0.33 -6.66 12.72
C ASN A 131 -0.17 -8.04 12.05
N ALA A 132 0.25 -9.05 12.84
CA ALA A 132 0.52 -10.41 12.34
C ALA A 132 -0.70 -11.03 11.62
N ARG A 133 -1.93 -10.81 12.13
CA ARG A 133 -3.15 -11.32 11.51
C ARG A 133 -3.38 -10.72 10.11
N TYR A 134 -3.16 -9.41 9.95
CA TYR A 134 -3.31 -8.75 8.66
C TYR A 134 -2.20 -9.20 7.70
N ALA A 135 -0.98 -9.33 8.18
CA ALA A 135 0.15 -9.81 7.38
C ALA A 135 -0.08 -11.24 6.84
N ILE A 136 -0.53 -12.17 7.70
CA ILE A 136 -0.87 -13.54 7.27
C ILE A 136 -2.03 -13.53 6.26
N ASN A 137 -3.09 -12.76 6.53
CA ASN A 137 -4.23 -12.67 5.61
C ASN A 137 -3.83 -12.11 4.25
N ALA A 138 -2.95 -11.11 4.22
CA ALA A 138 -2.43 -10.52 2.98
C ALA A 138 -1.56 -11.52 2.21
N ALA A 139 -0.64 -12.20 2.87
CA ALA A 139 0.17 -13.25 2.24
C ALA A 139 -0.71 -14.36 1.64
N ASN A 140 -1.80 -14.72 2.30
CA ASN A 140 -2.74 -15.76 1.85
C ASN A 140 -3.78 -15.26 0.82
N SER A 141 -3.86 -13.96 0.57
CA SER A 141 -4.87 -13.37 -0.33
C SER A 141 -4.57 -13.57 -1.82
N ARG A 142 -3.54 -14.35 -2.15
CA ARG A 142 -3.32 -14.79 -3.54
C ARG A 142 -4.54 -15.53 -4.08
N TRP A 143 -5.23 -16.29 -3.26
CA TRP A 143 -6.39 -17.07 -3.64
C TRP A 143 -7.62 -16.60 -2.87
N GLY A 144 -8.66 -16.19 -3.59
CA GLY A 144 -9.87 -15.66 -3.00
C GLY A 144 -11.14 -16.33 -3.54
N SER A 145 -12.08 -16.64 -2.65
CA SER A 145 -13.42 -17.12 -3.01
C SER A 145 -14.22 -16.00 -3.67
N LEU A 146 -14.62 -16.20 -4.92
CA LEU A 146 -15.51 -15.26 -5.61
C LEU A 146 -16.90 -15.26 -4.99
N TYR A 147 -17.41 -16.44 -4.59
CA TYR A 147 -18.73 -16.53 -3.99
C TYR A 147 -18.81 -15.80 -2.65
N ASP A 148 -17.80 -15.96 -1.79
CA ASP A 148 -17.74 -15.23 -0.52
C ASP A 148 -17.62 -13.72 -0.73
N ALA A 149 -16.77 -13.30 -1.68
CA ALA A 149 -16.57 -11.88 -1.98
C ALA A 149 -17.85 -11.22 -2.51
N LEU A 150 -18.60 -11.90 -3.38
CA LEU A 150 -19.88 -11.42 -3.90
C LEU A 150 -20.98 -11.45 -2.82
N TYR A 151 -21.05 -12.54 -2.03
CA TYR A 151 -22.08 -12.69 -1.01
C TYR A 151 -21.95 -11.67 0.11
N GLY A 152 -20.73 -11.35 0.52
CA GLY A 152 -20.42 -10.46 1.64
C GLY A 152 -20.41 -8.96 1.30
N THR A 153 -20.64 -8.54 0.06
CA THR A 153 -20.49 -7.15 -0.37
C THR A 153 -21.72 -6.62 -1.11
N ASP A 154 -21.77 -5.31 -1.33
CA ASP A 154 -22.83 -4.60 -2.05
C ASP A 154 -22.79 -4.80 -3.58
N VAL A 155 -21.84 -5.57 -4.11
CA VAL A 155 -21.81 -5.98 -5.54
C VAL A 155 -23.09 -6.75 -5.91
N ILE A 156 -23.58 -7.59 -5.01
CA ILE A 156 -24.91 -8.18 -5.13
C ILE A 156 -25.89 -7.29 -4.38
N SER A 157 -26.79 -6.63 -5.13
CA SER A 157 -27.84 -5.77 -4.56
C SER A 157 -28.68 -6.52 -3.52
N SER A 158 -29.00 -5.82 -2.43
CA SER A 158 -29.90 -6.32 -1.39
C SER A 158 -31.39 -6.27 -1.76
N GLU A 159 -31.73 -5.77 -2.94
CA GLU A 159 -33.11 -5.67 -3.41
C GLU A 159 -33.76 -7.03 -3.70
N SER A 160 -35.09 -7.05 -3.69
CA SER A 160 -35.91 -8.21 -4.06
C SER A 160 -35.67 -9.44 -3.15
N GLY A 161 -35.45 -9.20 -1.84
CA GLY A 161 -35.30 -10.26 -0.85
C GLY A 161 -33.88 -10.85 -0.79
N ALA A 162 -32.88 -10.17 -1.38
CA ALA A 162 -31.48 -10.61 -1.40
C ALA A 162 -30.61 -9.92 -0.33
N GLU A 163 -31.18 -9.46 0.77
CA GLU A 163 -30.47 -8.83 1.89
C GLU A 163 -29.49 -9.81 2.54
N ILE A 164 -28.36 -9.27 3.04
CA ILE A 164 -27.43 -10.02 3.90
C ILE A 164 -28.16 -10.26 5.25
N GLN A 165 -28.26 -11.52 5.64
CA GLN A 165 -28.93 -11.96 6.87
C GLN A 165 -27.95 -12.68 7.79
N VAL A 166 -28.34 -12.90 9.06
CA VAL A 166 -27.57 -13.70 10.02
C VAL A 166 -27.36 -15.14 9.51
N ASN A 167 -28.41 -15.71 8.90
CA ASN A 167 -28.35 -17.00 8.24
C ASN A 167 -28.20 -16.85 6.73
N TYR A 168 -27.80 -17.94 6.06
CA TYR A 168 -27.67 -17.95 4.61
C TYR A 168 -28.99 -17.60 3.92
N ASN A 169 -28.94 -16.62 3.01
CA ASN A 169 -30.06 -16.21 2.18
C ASN A 169 -30.00 -16.90 0.81
N PRO A 170 -30.89 -17.86 0.48
CA PRO A 170 -30.81 -18.59 -0.78
C PRO A 170 -31.08 -17.72 -2.01
N ILE A 171 -31.90 -16.65 -1.88
CA ILE A 171 -32.14 -15.71 -3.01
C ILE A 171 -30.84 -14.99 -3.36
N ARG A 172 -30.10 -14.50 -2.35
CA ARG A 172 -28.81 -13.89 -2.54
C ARG A 172 -27.80 -14.88 -3.12
N GLY A 173 -27.77 -16.11 -2.57
CA GLY A 173 -26.90 -17.19 -3.04
C GLY A 173 -27.11 -17.52 -4.51
N GLN A 174 -28.36 -17.55 -5.01
CA GLN A 174 -28.66 -17.77 -6.43
C GLN A 174 -28.10 -16.65 -7.30
N LYS A 175 -28.22 -15.38 -6.86
CA LYS A 175 -27.60 -14.24 -7.61
C LYS A 175 -26.08 -14.36 -7.65
N VAL A 176 -25.44 -14.81 -6.57
CA VAL A 176 -23.98 -15.06 -6.51
C VAL A 176 -23.58 -16.15 -7.50
N VAL A 177 -24.25 -17.29 -7.49
CA VAL A 177 -23.98 -18.39 -8.42
C VAL A 177 -24.15 -17.92 -9.88
N GLN A 178 -25.24 -17.21 -10.17
CA GLN A 178 -25.46 -16.67 -11.52
C GLN A 178 -24.36 -15.70 -11.94
N TYR A 179 -23.91 -14.83 -11.04
CA TYR A 179 -22.79 -13.92 -11.32
C TYR A 179 -21.52 -14.69 -11.67
N GLY A 180 -21.18 -15.73 -10.87
CA GLY A 180 -20.02 -16.59 -11.13
C GLY A 180 -20.12 -17.33 -12.46
N ARG A 181 -21.32 -17.80 -12.86
CA ARG A 181 -21.55 -18.42 -14.16
C ARG A 181 -21.34 -17.45 -15.32
N ASN A 182 -21.84 -16.21 -15.17
CA ASN A 182 -21.62 -15.16 -16.16
C ASN A 182 -20.13 -14.81 -16.29
N PHE A 183 -19.39 -14.77 -15.18
CA PHE A 183 -17.95 -14.58 -15.20
C PHE A 183 -17.23 -15.68 -15.98
N LEU A 184 -17.56 -16.95 -15.75
CA LEU A 184 -16.98 -18.07 -16.51
C LEU A 184 -17.32 -17.99 -18.01
N ASN A 185 -18.58 -17.68 -18.35
CA ASN A 185 -19.00 -17.51 -19.73
C ASN A 185 -18.22 -16.40 -20.47
N ALA A 186 -17.94 -15.29 -19.76
CA ALA A 186 -17.21 -14.17 -20.35
C ALA A 186 -15.72 -14.47 -20.59
N HIS A 187 -15.08 -15.25 -19.70
CA HIS A 187 -13.61 -15.37 -19.67
C HIS A 187 -13.09 -16.77 -20.04
N THR A 188 -13.92 -17.80 -19.93
CA THR A 188 -13.60 -19.19 -20.29
C THR A 188 -14.77 -19.84 -21.04
N PRO A 189 -15.23 -19.22 -22.16
CA PRO A 189 -16.45 -19.62 -22.83
C PRO A 189 -16.42 -21.09 -23.29
N LEU A 190 -17.61 -21.70 -23.31
CA LEU A 190 -17.81 -23.04 -23.85
C LEU A 190 -18.08 -22.97 -25.35
N LEU A 191 -17.77 -24.07 -26.04
CA LEU A 191 -18.12 -24.23 -27.46
C LEU A 191 -19.59 -24.61 -27.57
N ASP A 192 -20.39 -23.71 -28.15
CA ASP A 192 -21.83 -23.88 -28.41
C ASP A 192 -22.69 -24.24 -27.19
N ALA A 193 -22.28 -23.79 -25.98
CA ALA A 193 -23.00 -24.03 -24.73
C ALA A 193 -22.76 -22.90 -23.71
N ASP A 194 -23.52 -22.93 -22.61
CA ASP A 194 -23.45 -21.95 -21.53
C ASP A 194 -23.17 -22.65 -20.19
N PHE A 195 -22.38 -22.01 -19.34
CA PHE A 195 -22.10 -22.54 -17.99
C PHE A 195 -23.37 -22.71 -17.10
N ASN A 196 -24.49 -22.09 -17.45
CA ASN A 196 -25.76 -22.32 -16.76
C ASN A 196 -26.37 -23.69 -17.06
N ASP A 197 -25.97 -24.35 -18.14
CA ASP A 197 -26.51 -25.63 -18.59
C ASP A 197 -25.65 -26.85 -18.23
N ILE A 198 -24.48 -26.61 -17.60
CA ILE A 198 -23.56 -27.70 -17.26
C ILE A 198 -24.10 -28.59 -16.13
N THR A 199 -23.76 -29.88 -16.21
CA THR A 199 -24.17 -30.92 -15.25
C THR A 199 -22.98 -31.68 -14.65
N GLY A 200 -21.75 -31.47 -15.16
CA GLY A 200 -20.55 -32.11 -14.61
C GLY A 200 -19.31 -31.93 -15.45
N PHE A 201 -18.22 -32.45 -14.94
CA PHE A 201 -16.90 -32.39 -15.56
C PHE A 201 -16.23 -33.75 -15.54
N ARG A 202 -15.44 -34.07 -16.57
CA ARG A 202 -14.51 -35.18 -16.60
C ARG A 202 -13.31 -34.87 -17.47
N ILE A 203 -12.23 -35.61 -17.27
CA ILE A 203 -11.02 -35.50 -18.08
C ILE A 203 -10.95 -36.76 -18.96
N ASP A 204 -10.86 -36.58 -20.26
CA ASP A 204 -10.69 -37.63 -21.24
C ASP A 204 -9.55 -37.28 -22.22
N ASN A 205 -8.57 -38.18 -22.35
CA ASN A 205 -7.39 -38.00 -23.22
C ASN A 205 -6.71 -36.61 -23.01
N ALA A 206 -6.48 -36.23 -21.74
CA ALA A 206 -5.90 -34.97 -21.36
C ALA A 206 -6.74 -33.71 -21.75
N GLN A 207 -8.01 -33.88 -22.07
CA GLN A 207 -8.94 -32.80 -22.41
C GLN A 207 -10.04 -32.71 -21.36
N LEU A 208 -10.45 -31.48 -21.04
CA LEU A 208 -11.61 -31.23 -20.22
C LEU A 208 -12.89 -31.44 -21.06
N ILE A 209 -13.71 -32.36 -20.64
CA ILE A 209 -15.05 -32.60 -21.19
C ILE A 209 -16.08 -32.08 -20.17
N ILE A 210 -17.00 -31.30 -20.65
CA ILE A 210 -18.03 -30.65 -19.84
C ILE A 210 -19.38 -31.19 -20.27
N ALA A 211 -20.03 -31.87 -19.34
CA ALA A 211 -21.39 -32.41 -19.58
C ALA A 211 -22.41 -31.25 -19.43
N THR A 212 -23.35 -31.20 -20.35
CA THR A 212 -24.49 -30.26 -20.31
C THR A 212 -25.82 -31.02 -20.41
N THR A 213 -26.91 -30.32 -20.24
CA THR A 213 -28.28 -30.89 -20.43
C THR A 213 -28.53 -31.35 -21.85
N SER A 214 -27.75 -30.87 -22.85
CA SER A 214 -27.89 -31.18 -24.28
C SER A 214 -26.79 -32.09 -24.84
N GLY A 215 -25.82 -32.49 -24.02
CA GLY A 215 -24.70 -33.33 -24.40
C GLY A 215 -23.37 -32.80 -23.92
N ASP A 216 -22.29 -33.43 -24.38
CA ASP A 216 -20.92 -33.00 -24.02
C ASP A 216 -20.46 -31.81 -24.85
N THR A 217 -19.72 -30.92 -24.21
CA THR A 217 -19.05 -29.77 -24.81
C THR A 217 -17.61 -29.63 -24.30
N ARG A 218 -16.91 -28.59 -24.73
CA ARG A 218 -15.53 -28.24 -24.36
C ARG A 218 -15.40 -26.72 -24.17
N LEU A 219 -14.27 -26.29 -23.61
CA LEU A 219 -13.88 -24.88 -23.69
C LEU A 219 -13.68 -24.46 -25.14
N ALA A 220 -14.15 -23.28 -25.52
CA ALA A 220 -13.88 -22.70 -26.84
C ALA A 220 -12.38 -22.51 -27.07
N HIS A 221 -11.64 -22.23 -26.01
CA HIS A 221 -10.18 -22.17 -26.02
C HIS A 221 -9.61 -23.29 -25.13
N THR A 222 -9.35 -24.44 -25.69
CA THR A 222 -8.92 -25.64 -24.96
C THR A 222 -7.61 -25.47 -24.19
N SER A 223 -6.73 -24.55 -24.63
CA SER A 223 -5.49 -24.18 -23.92
C SER A 223 -5.71 -23.51 -22.55
N GLN A 224 -6.92 -23.06 -22.24
CA GLN A 224 -7.27 -22.52 -20.93
C GLN A 224 -7.34 -23.60 -19.84
N PHE A 225 -7.49 -24.88 -20.19
CA PHE A 225 -7.46 -25.98 -19.23
C PHE A 225 -6.02 -26.30 -18.81
N VAL A 226 -5.70 -26.02 -17.53
CA VAL A 226 -4.35 -26.16 -16.95
C VAL A 226 -4.21 -27.44 -16.14
N GLY A 227 -5.28 -27.92 -15.55
CA GLY A 227 -5.25 -29.15 -14.76
C GLY A 227 -6.49 -29.37 -13.87
N TYR A 228 -6.37 -30.34 -12.97
CA TYR A 228 -7.47 -30.77 -12.14
C TYR A 228 -6.99 -31.38 -10.82
N ARG A 229 -7.91 -31.53 -9.86
CA ARG A 229 -7.76 -32.36 -8.65
C ARG A 229 -8.83 -33.43 -8.61
N GLY A 230 -8.55 -34.51 -7.88
CA GLY A 230 -9.49 -35.63 -7.74
C GLY A 230 -9.37 -36.67 -8.88
N ASP A 231 -10.44 -37.46 -9.01
CA ASP A 231 -10.52 -38.50 -10.07
C ASP A 231 -10.84 -37.90 -11.44
N ILE A 232 -10.32 -38.48 -12.51
CA ILE A 232 -10.55 -38.01 -13.89
C ILE A 232 -12.05 -38.01 -14.28
N ASN A 233 -12.86 -38.90 -13.71
CA ASN A 233 -14.30 -38.98 -13.98
C ASN A 233 -15.15 -38.19 -13.00
N ALA A 234 -14.57 -37.76 -11.86
CA ALA A 234 -15.22 -37.00 -10.83
C ALA A 234 -14.22 -36.03 -10.18
N PRO A 235 -13.74 -35.00 -10.92
CA PRO A 235 -12.78 -34.05 -10.39
C PRO A 235 -13.40 -33.23 -9.27
N THR A 236 -12.58 -32.91 -8.25
CA THR A 236 -12.96 -32.00 -7.17
C THR A 236 -12.68 -30.55 -7.48
N ASP A 237 -11.73 -30.33 -8.40
CA ASP A 237 -11.38 -28.98 -8.86
C ASP A 237 -10.95 -29.02 -10.33
N ILE A 238 -11.35 -28.00 -11.08
CA ILE A 238 -10.87 -27.71 -12.43
C ILE A 238 -10.08 -26.42 -12.40
N ILE A 239 -8.84 -26.47 -12.90
CA ILE A 239 -7.95 -25.31 -12.94
C ILE A 239 -7.89 -24.78 -14.38
N LEU A 240 -8.31 -23.53 -14.53
CA LEU A 240 -8.32 -22.80 -15.80
C LEU A 240 -7.34 -21.63 -15.72
N GLN A 241 -6.92 -21.11 -16.87
CA GLN A 241 -6.08 -19.92 -16.98
C GLN A 241 -6.66 -18.95 -18.03
N HIS A 242 -6.70 -17.66 -17.65
CA HIS A 242 -7.06 -16.57 -18.55
C HIS A 242 -6.26 -15.31 -18.21
N ASN A 243 -5.70 -14.61 -19.20
CA ASN A 243 -4.79 -13.46 -19.01
C ASN A 243 -3.64 -13.74 -18.04
N LYS A 244 -3.10 -14.98 -18.04
CA LYS A 244 -2.06 -15.49 -17.13
C LYS A 244 -2.49 -15.65 -15.66
N LEU A 245 -3.74 -15.38 -15.33
CA LEU A 245 -4.34 -15.58 -14.02
C LEU A 245 -5.12 -16.90 -13.99
N HIS A 246 -5.11 -17.57 -12.85
CA HIS A 246 -5.79 -18.85 -12.71
C HIS A 246 -7.19 -18.69 -12.08
N ILE A 247 -8.07 -19.57 -12.52
CA ILE A 247 -9.44 -19.71 -12.03
C ILE A 247 -9.60 -21.18 -11.60
N ILE A 248 -10.04 -21.44 -10.38
CA ILE A 248 -10.31 -22.78 -9.88
C ILE A 248 -11.81 -22.91 -9.68
N ILE A 249 -12.43 -23.84 -10.42
CA ILE A 249 -13.81 -24.24 -10.21
C ILE A 249 -13.81 -25.35 -9.15
N ASN A 250 -14.36 -25.08 -7.96
CA ASN A 250 -14.38 -26.02 -6.84
C ASN A 250 -15.69 -26.82 -6.84
N ILE A 251 -15.59 -28.15 -6.83
CA ILE A 251 -16.70 -29.09 -7.01
C ILE A 251 -16.84 -29.96 -5.77
N ASP A 252 -18.03 -29.95 -5.14
CA ASP A 252 -18.33 -30.77 -3.98
C ASP A 252 -19.86 -30.91 -3.79
N GLY A 253 -20.43 -32.02 -4.17
CA GLY A 253 -21.85 -32.31 -4.04
C GLY A 253 -22.36 -32.49 -2.60
N ASN A 254 -21.48 -32.58 -1.61
CA ASN A 254 -21.85 -32.64 -0.19
C ASN A 254 -21.92 -31.25 0.46
N HIS A 255 -21.27 -30.24 -0.16
CA HIS A 255 -21.31 -28.87 0.33
C HIS A 255 -22.72 -28.26 0.17
N PRO A 256 -23.23 -27.46 1.12
CA PRO A 256 -24.58 -26.88 1.04
C PRO A 256 -24.89 -26.17 -0.29
N ILE A 257 -23.94 -25.44 -0.85
CA ILE A 257 -24.08 -24.75 -2.15
C ILE A 257 -24.00 -25.77 -3.29
N GLY A 258 -22.94 -26.60 -3.35
CA GLY A 258 -22.75 -27.58 -4.42
C GLY A 258 -23.86 -28.64 -4.49
N LYS A 259 -24.52 -28.96 -3.37
CA LYS A 259 -25.67 -29.87 -3.32
C LYS A 259 -26.87 -29.35 -4.14
N THR A 260 -27.01 -28.03 -4.25
CA THR A 260 -28.09 -27.38 -4.99
C THR A 260 -27.70 -27.01 -6.43
N ASP A 261 -26.44 -27.09 -6.75
CA ASP A 261 -25.91 -26.80 -8.08
C ASP A 261 -25.91 -28.06 -8.98
N LYS A 262 -26.32 -27.94 -10.24
CA LYS A 262 -26.45 -29.08 -11.17
C LYS A 262 -25.11 -29.78 -11.47
N ALA A 263 -24.01 -29.01 -11.48
CA ALA A 263 -22.65 -29.50 -11.70
C ALA A 263 -21.85 -29.63 -10.40
N HIS A 264 -22.53 -29.50 -9.24
CA HIS A 264 -21.95 -29.56 -7.91
C HIS A 264 -20.88 -28.50 -7.63
N ILE A 265 -20.88 -27.37 -8.35
CA ILE A 265 -19.97 -26.26 -8.08
C ILE A 265 -20.36 -25.62 -6.75
N LYS A 266 -19.40 -25.60 -5.83
CA LYS A 266 -19.58 -24.96 -4.51
C LYS A 266 -19.00 -23.57 -4.45
N ASP A 267 -17.99 -23.26 -5.31
CA ASP A 267 -17.28 -21.97 -5.34
C ASP A 267 -16.48 -21.82 -6.62
N ILE A 268 -16.05 -20.59 -6.89
CA ILE A 268 -15.04 -20.25 -7.88
C ILE A 268 -13.92 -19.48 -7.13
N THR A 269 -12.73 -20.06 -7.09
CA THR A 269 -11.56 -19.42 -6.48
C THR A 269 -10.73 -18.72 -7.54
N LEU A 270 -10.43 -17.44 -7.34
CA LEU A 270 -9.63 -16.63 -8.25
C LEU A 270 -8.21 -16.43 -7.71
N GLU A 271 -7.21 -16.46 -8.59
CA GLU A 271 -5.88 -15.96 -8.30
C GLU A 271 -5.97 -14.44 -8.22
N SER A 272 -5.95 -13.88 -7.00
CA SER A 272 -6.39 -12.53 -6.66
C SER A 272 -5.22 -11.57 -6.42
N ALA A 273 -4.75 -11.40 -5.19
CA ALA A 273 -3.62 -10.54 -4.91
C ALA A 273 -2.31 -11.23 -5.33
N LEU A 274 -1.78 -10.86 -6.50
CA LEU A 274 -0.51 -11.41 -6.98
C LEU A 274 0.65 -10.98 -6.10
N THR A 275 0.62 -9.72 -5.66
CA THR A 275 1.62 -9.12 -4.79
C THR A 275 0.97 -8.46 -3.59
N THR A 276 1.72 -8.37 -2.49
CA THR A 276 1.33 -7.62 -1.30
C THR A 276 2.50 -6.77 -0.83
N ILE A 277 2.20 -5.63 -0.22
CA ILE A 277 3.18 -4.77 0.43
C ILE A 277 2.99 -4.90 1.93
N MET A 278 4.00 -5.45 2.60
CA MET A 278 4.13 -5.47 4.06
C MET A 278 4.67 -4.12 4.50
N ASP A 279 3.81 -3.27 5.02
CA ASP A 279 4.10 -1.87 5.22
C ASP A 279 4.72 -1.59 6.60
N CYS A 280 5.89 -0.93 6.60
CA CYS A 280 6.54 -0.39 7.81
C CYS A 280 6.33 1.12 7.96
N GLU A 281 5.57 1.75 7.07
CA GLU A 281 5.48 3.20 6.92
C GLU A 281 4.08 3.73 7.28
N ASP A 282 3.27 4.20 6.34
CA ASP A 282 2.06 4.99 6.60
C ASP A 282 0.97 4.24 7.36
N SER A 283 0.91 2.92 7.26
CA SER A 283 -0.10 2.12 7.93
C SER A 283 0.31 1.61 9.33
N VAL A 284 1.50 1.96 9.83
CA VAL A 284 1.98 1.56 11.16
C VAL A 284 2.32 2.75 12.04
N ALA A 285 2.22 2.55 13.35
CA ALA A 285 2.61 3.50 14.39
C ALA A 285 3.82 2.93 15.16
N ALA A 286 5.01 2.95 14.54
CA ALA A 286 6.24 2.41 15.10
C ALA A 286 7.21 3.56 15.41
N VAL A 287 7.30 3.96 16.68
CA VAL A 287 8.01 5.18 17.11
C VAL A 287 9.30 4.90 17.89
N ASP A 288 9.52 3.66 18.32
CA ASP A 288 10.68 3.25 19.11
C ASP A 288 11.16 1.82 18.78
N ALA A 289 12.16 1.35 19.49
CA ALA A 289 12.75 0.02 19.29
C ALA A 289 11.75 -1.12 19.54
N GLU A 290 10.85 -0.98 20.54
CA GLU A 290 9.84 -1.99 20.86
C GLU A 290 8.91 -2.19 19.66
N ASP A 291 8.37 -1.10 19.12
CA ASP A 291 7.49 -1.13 17.96
C ASP A 291 8.22 -1.69 16.72
N LYS A 292 9.47 -1.27 16.48
CA LYS A 292 10.30 -1.79 15.38
C LYS A 292 10.57 -3.29 15.52
N CYS A 293 10.80 -3.78 16.73
CA CYS A 293 10.99 -5.22 16.96
C CYS A 293 9.72 -6.01 16.62
N ILE A 294 8.52 -5.50 16.88
CA ILE A 294 7.26 -6.15 16.45
C ILE A 294 7.19 -6.23 14.90
N VAL A 295 7.45 -5.11 14.24
CA VAL A 295 7.50 -5.02 12.77
C VAL A 295 8.48 -6.05 12.19
N TYR A 296 9.72 -6.07 12.69
CA TYR A 296 10.78 -6.94 12.15
C TYR A 296 10.56 -8.42 12.49
N ARG A 297 9.98 -8.76 13.65
CA ARG A 297 9.61 -10.15 14.00
C ARG A 297 8.53 -10.69 13.08
N ASN A 298 7.52 -9.89 12.75
CA ASN A 298 6.48 -10.30 11.81
C ASN A 298 7.05 -10.50 10.41
N TRP A 299 7.90 -9.57 9.94
CA TRP A 299 8.59 -9.73 8.66
C TRP A 299 9.50 -10.98 8.65
N LEU A 300 10.21 -11.25 9.75
CA LEU A 300 11.00 -12.47 9.93
C LEU A 300 10.14 -13.73 9.81
N GLY A 301 9.00 -13.77 10.49
CA GLY A 301 8.08 -14.90 10.44
C GLY A 301 7.51 -15.15 9.05
N LEU A 302 7.26 -14.08 8.28
CA LEU A 302 6.86 -14.17 6.86
C LEU A 302 7.99 -14.76 6.00
N MET A 303 9.21 -14.25 6.15
CA MET A 303 10.37 -14.71 5.37
C MET A 303 10.76 -16.14 5.73
N GLN A 304 10.63 -16.54 6.98
CA GLN A 304 10.82 -17.95 7.41
C GLN A 304 9.68 -18.86 6.95
N GLY A 305 8.49 -18.31 6.76
CA GLY A 305 7.29 -19.04 6.38
C GLY A 305 6.56 -19.68 7.58
N ASN A 306 6.79 -19.20 8.80
CA ASN A 306 6.25 -19.74 10.04
C ASN A 306 5.48 -18.72 10.91
N LEU A 307 5.17 -17.54 10.36
CA LEU A 307 4.34 -16.57 11.07
C LEU A 307 2.98 -17.18 11.37
N THR A 308 2.56 -17.11 12.63
CA THR A 308 1.27 -17.63 13.11
C THR A 308 0.58 -16.61 13.99
N GLU A 309 -0.75 -16.64 14.03
CA GLU A 309 -1.55 -15.81 14.92
C GLU A 309 -2.73 -16.59 15.46
N THR A 310 -2.94 -16.52 16.77
CA THR A 310 -4.08 -17.17 17.43
C THR A 310 -5.26 -16.22 17.50
N VAL A 311 -6.35 -16.59 16.85
CA VAL A 311 -7.60 -15.81 16.78
C VAL A 311 -8.69 -16.49 17.57
N ASN A 312 -9.39 -15.72 18.40
CA ASN A 312 -10.60 -16.17 19.08
C ASN A 312 -11.83 -15.68 18.31
N LYS A 313 -12.66 -16.60 17.81
CA LYS A 313 -13.91 -16.28 17.11
C LYS A 313 -15.03 -17.11 17.70
N ASN A 314 -16.06 -16.44 18.25
CA ASN A 314 -17.22 -17.08 18.87
C ASN A 314 -16.84 -18.12 19.97
N GLY A 315 -15.83 -17.78 20.81
CA GLY A 315 -15.37 -18.67 21.89
C GLY A 315 -14.52 -19.85 21.44
N LYS A 316 -14.21 -19.97 20.14
CA LYS A 316 -13.29 -20.98 19.61
C LYS A 316 -11.97 -20.32 19.22
N GLN A 317 -10.89 -20.88 19.72
CA GLN A 317 -9.53 -20.51 19.32
C GLN A 317 -9.13 -21.33 18.09
N PHE A 318 -8.54 -20.65 17.12
CA PHE A 318 -7.87 -21.27 15.98
C PHE A 318 -6.60 -20.51 15.64
N THR A 319 -5.58 -21.20 15.18
CA THR A 319 -4.32 -20.61 14.74
C THR A 319 -4.36 -20.37 13.26
N ARG A 320 -4.13 -19.14 12.83
CA ARG A 320 -3.90 -18.78 11.43
C ARG A 320 -2.45 -19.01 11.10
N THR A 321 -2.21 -19.60 9.94
CA THR A 321 -0.90 -19.93 9.39
C THR A 321 -0.80 -19.41 7.95
N LEU A 322 0.41 -19.38 7.42
CA LEU A 322 0.66 -19.10 6.01
C LEU A 322 0.20 -20.30 5.15
N ALA A 323 -0.41 -20.00 4.00
CA ALA A 323 -0.91 -21.00 3.08
C ALA A 323 0.24 -21.81 2.43
N ASP A 324 -0.04 -23.06 2.12
CA ASP A 324 0.79 -23.92 1.30
C ASP A 324 0.51 -23.70 -0.19
N ASN A 325 1.34 -24.30 -1.05
CA ASN A 325 1.11 -24.30 -2.49
C ASN A 325 -0.17 -25.06 -2.88
N VAL A 326 -0.74 -24.67 -4.00
CA VAL A 326 -1.94 -25.29 -4.56
C VAL A 326 -1.52 -26.46 -5.44
N GLU A 327 -1.47 -27.67 -4.86
CA GLU A 327 -1.11 -28.89 -5.56
C GLU A 327 -2.23 -29.36 -6.50
N PHE A 328 -1.90 -29.82 -7.71
CA PHE A 328 -2.86 -30.34 -8.69
C PHE A 328 -2.18 -31.24 -9.75
N LEU A 329 -2.96 -31.85 -10.61
CA LEU A 329 -2.47 -32.64 -11.75
C LEU A 329 -2.63 -31.87 -13.05
N THR A 330 -1.58 -31.86 -13.89
CA THR A 330 -1.71 -31.33 -15.26
C THR A 330 -2.76 -32.12 -16.06
N PRO A 331 -3.20 -31.66 -17.23
CA PRO A 331 -4.14 -32.40 -18.07
C PRO A 331 -3.68 -33.85 -18.35
N SER A 332 -2.36 -34.10 -18.41
CA SER A 332 -1.75 -35.42 -18.61
C SER A 332 -1.55 -36.23 -17.33
N GLY A 333 -2.01 -35.73 -16.17
CA GLY A 333 -1.90 -36.43 -14.88
C GLY A 333 -0.55 -36.29 -14.16
N VAL A 334 0.31 -35.34 -14.57
CA VAL A 334 1.60 -35.09 -13.90
C VAL A 334 1.38 -34.14 -12.71
N PRO A 335 1.86 -34.49 -11.50
CA PRO A 335 1.78 -33.61 -10.35
C PRO A 335 2.51 -32.26 -10.55
N THR A 336 1.88 -31.19 -10.19
CA THR A 336 2.42 -29.83 -10.25
C THR A 336 1.79 -28.95 -9.17
N SER A 337 2.26 -27.71 -9.02
CA SER A 337 1.69 -26.77 -8.05
C SER A 337 1.71 -25.33 -8.52
N LEU A 338 0.77 -24.54 -8.02
CA LEU A 338 0.76 -23.08 -8.10
C LEU A 338 1.17 -22.49 -6.76
N THR A 339 1.76 -21.29 -6.78
CA THR A 339 2.15 -20.58 -5.57
C THR A 339 0.91 -20.27 -4.71
N GLY A 340 0.95 -20.63 -3.44
CA GLY A 340 -0.19 -20.45 -2.52
C GLY A 340 -0.25 -19.05 -1.92
N ARG A 341 0.87 -18.32 -1.91
CA ARG A 341 1.02 -17.01 -1.27
C ARG A 341 1.23 -15.91 -2.30
N ALA A 342 0.78 -14.71 -1.98
CA ALA A 342 1.17 -13.51 -2.73
C ALA A 342 2.67 -13.27 -2.58
N LEU A 343 3.32 -12.75 -3.62
CA LEU A 343 4.70 -12.27 -3.53
C LEU A 343 4.74 -11.03 -2.64
N MET A 344 5.62 -10.99 -1.66
CA MET A 344 5.67 -9.93 -0.66
C MET A 344 6.79 -8.94 -0.98
N PHE A 345 6.41 -7.66 -1.08
CA PHE A 345 7.29 -6.50 -0.90
C PHE A 345 7.29 -6.11 0.58
N VAL A 346 8.33 -5.42 1.03
CA VAL A 346 8.31 -4.66 2.28
C VAL A 346 8.46 -3.18 1.96
N ARG A 347 7.60 -2.30 2.49
CA ARG A 347 7.75 -0.86 2.35
C ARG A 347 8.49 -0.31 3.56
N ASN A 348 9.73 0.17 3.33
CA ASN A 348 10.52 0.88 4.34
C ASN A 348 9.99 2.30 4.51
N VAL A 349 10.42 3.00 5.55
CA VAL A 349 10.11 4.43 5.71
C VAL A 349 10.96 5.32 4.80
N GLY A 350 10.53 6.59 4.61
CA GLY A 350 11.24 7.61 3.84
C GLY A 350 12.55 8.07 4.48
N HIS A 351 12.99 9.29 4.11
CA HIS A 351 14.29 9.82 4.57
C HIS A 351 14.20 10.82 5.72
N LEU A 352 12.97 11.26 6.10
CA LEU A 352 12.79 12.35 7.06
C LEU A 352 13.08 11.94 8.50
N MET A 353 12.46 10.84 8.96
CA MET A 353 12.43 10.48 10.37
C MET A 353 13.73 9.84 10.83
N THR A 354 14.04 10.05 12.13
CA THR A 354 15.06 9.32 12.88
C THR A 354 14.41 8.38 13.88
N ASN A 355 15.16 7.42 14.39
CA ASN A 355 14.63 6.45 15.36
C ASN A 355 15.64 6.20 16.50
N PRO A 356 15.17 6.21 17.77
CA PRO A 356 16.03 6.03 18.93
C PRO A 356 16.54 4.58 19.15
N ALA A 357 16.08 3.61 18.35
CA ALA A 357 16.51 2.21 18.44
C ALA A 357 18.03 2.03 18.26
N ILE A 358 18.67 2.91 17.48
CA ILE A 358 20.12 2.96 17.34
C ILE A 358 20.59 4.42 17.38
N LEU A 359 21.60 4.69 18.18
CA LEU A 359 22.24 5.99 18.26
C LEU A 359 23.70 5.90 17.78
N VAL A 360 24.13 6.89 17.02
CA VAL A 360 25.55 7.11 16.67
C VAL A 360 26.05 8.39 17.33
N ASN A 361 27.04 8.28 18.19
CA ASN A 361 27.53 9.39 19.01
C ASN A 361 26.40 10.13 19.77
N GLY A 362 25.39 9.39 20.25
CA GLY A 362 24.24 9.93 20.99
C GLY A 362 23.13 10.56 20.13
N LYS A 363 23.27 10.55 18.79
CA LYS A 363 22.23 11.01 17.85
C LYS A 363 21.50 9.81 17.25
N GLU A 364 20.19 9.92 17.11
CA GLU A 364 19.35 8.91 16.42
C GLU A 364 19.78 8.75 14.98
N ILE A 365 19.72 7.53 14.45
CA ILE A 365 20.00 7.27 13.04
C ILE A 365 18.75 7.55 12.19
N PRO A 366 18.90 7.89 10.88
CA PRO A 366 17.77 7.95 9.96
C PRO A 366 17.03 6.61 9.91
N GLU A 367 15.74 6.64 10.14
CA GLU A 367 14.91 5.44 10.23
C GLU A 367 14.90 4.66 8.92
N GLY A 368 14.95 5.36 7.76
CA GLY A 368 15.04 4.71 6.46
C GLY A 368 16.34 3.92 6.24
N ILE A 369 17.44 4.29 6.91
CA ILE A 369 18.69 3.51 6.92
C ILE A 369 18.51 2.26 7.79
N LEU A 370 17.92 2.42 8.98
CA LEU A 370 17.60 1.31 9.88
C LEU A 370 16.75 0.24 9.15
N ASP A 371 15.65 0.66 8.55
CA ASP A 371 14.75 -0.26 7.85
C ASP A 371 15.46 -0.97 6.68
N ALA A 372 16.25 -0.26 5.87
CA ALA A 372 16.97 -0.86 4.76
C ALA A 372 17.89 -1.99 5.20
N ILE A 373 18.61 -1.81 6.30
CA ILE A 373 19.52 -2.82 6.85
C ILE A 373 18.72 -4.01 7.39
N MET A 374 17.74 -3.76 8.26
CA MET A 374 17.04 -4.81 9.02
C MET A 374 16.11 -5.62 8.12
N THR A 375 15.33 -4.96 7.26
CA THR A 375 14.41 -5.67 6.36
C THR A 375 15.14 -6.48 5.30
N SER A 376 16.31 -6.01 4.83
CA SER A 376 17.15 -6.76 3.88
C SER A 376 17.85 -7.95 4.54
N ALA A 377 18.39 -7.79 5.76
CA ALA A 377 18.98 -8.89 6.51
C ALA A 377 17.97 -10.02 6.74
N ILE A 378 16.74 -9.67 7.11
CA ILE A 378 15.63 -10.61 7.24
C ILE A 378 15.25 -11.23 5.89
N GLY A 379 15.19 -10.42 4.82
CA GLY A 379 14.89 -10.89 3.47
C GLY A 379 15.91 -11.91 2.95
N LYS A 380 17.18 -11.80 3.34
CA LYS A 380 18.23 -12.77 2.99
C LYS A 380 17.89 -14.19 3.48
N ILE A 381 17.14 -14.33 4.56
CA ILE A 381 16.72 -15.66 5.09
C ILE A 381 15.86 -16.41 4.04
N ASP A 382 14.99 -15.71 3.33
CA ASP A 382 14.21 -16.34 2.25
C ASP A 382 15.08 -16.84 1.11
N LEU A 383 16.11 -16.07 0.73
CA LEU A 383 17.04 -16.43 -0.34
C LEU A 383 17.85 -17.70 -0.04
N LEU A 384 18.17 -17.91 1.25
CA LEU A 384 18.97 -19.05 1.70
C LEU A 384 18.19 -20.38 1.84
N LYS A 385 16.89 -20.38 1.64
CA LYS A 385 16.08 -21.60 1.64
C LYS A 385 16.53 -22.53 0.51
N THR A 386 17.04 -23.71 0.83
CA THR A 386 17.58 -24.69 -0.13
C THR A 386 16.65 -25.87 -0.38
N SER A 387 15.75 -26.17 0.58
CA SER A 387 14.81 -27.28 0.45
C SER A 387 13.82 -27.02 -0.70
N THR A 388 13.64 -28.01 -1.57
CA THR A 388 12.63 -27.97 -2.63
C THR A 388 11.19 -27.92 -2.11
N ALA A 389 10.98 -28.36 -0.86
CA ALA A 389 9.69 -28.25 -0.17
C ALA A 389 9.47 -26.87 0.50
N ALA A 390 10.51 -26.01 0.60
CA ALA A 390 10.37 -24.70 1.21
C ALA A 390 9.71 -23.72 0.24
N ILE A 391 8.64 -23.06 0.70
CA ILE A 391 7.98 -22.00 -0.06
C ILE A 391 8.80 -20.73 0.09
N LYS A 392 9.40 -20.28 -1.02
CA LYS A 392 10.15 -19.03 -1.11
C LYS A 392 9.20 -17.87 -1.43
N ASN A 393 9.53 -16.69 -0.90
CA ASN A 393 8.90 -15.45 -1.33
C ASN A 393 9.34 -15.11 -2.76
N SER A 394 10.64 -15.07 -3.03
CA SER A 394 11.18 -14.85 -4.38
C SER A 394 11.77 -16.12 -4.95
N LYS A 395 11.22 -16.58 -6.09
CA LYS A 395 11.76 -17.69 -6.87
C LYS A 395 12.98 -17.30 -7.69
N LYS A 396 13.10 -16.01 -8.04
CA LYS A 396 14.21 -15.46 -8.83
C LYS A 396 15.38 -14.95 -7.95
N GLY A 397 15.24 -14.99 -6.61
CA GLY A 397 16.32 -14.66 -5.69
C GLY A 397 16.50 -13.17 -5.44
N SER A 398 15.42 -12.42 -5.34
CA SER A 398 15.42 -10.97 -5.09
C SER A 398 14.74 -10.62 -3.76
N ILE A 399 15.12 -9.47 -3.19
CA ILE A 399 14.45 -8.83 -2.06
C ILE A 399 13.76 -7.58 -2.58
N TYR A 400 12.46 -7.45 -2.37
CA TYR A 400 11.64 -6.39 -2.94
C TYR A 400 11.32 -5.33 -1.88
N ILE A 401 11.88 -4.11 -2.04
CA ILE A 401 11.66 -2.99 -1.12
C ILE A 401 10.97 -1.85 -1.86
N VAL A 402 9.83 -1.39 -1.33
CA VAL A 402 9.19 -0.14 -1.74
C VAL A 402 9.80 1.00 -0.93
N LYS A 403 10.25 2.05 -1.61
CA LYS A 403 10.80 3.26 -0.97
C LYS A 403 9.87 4.44 -1.19
N PRO A 404 9.23 4.93 -0.11
CA PRO A 404 8.27 6.03 -0.17
C PRO A 404 8.93 7.39 -0.04
N LYS A 405 8.18 8.43 -0.34
CA LYS A 405 8.44 9.83 0.04
C LYS A 405 9.84 10.35 -0.36
N MET A 406 10.32 9.93 -1.53
CA MET A 406 11.54 10.47 -2.12
C MET A 406 11.23 11.73 -2.94
N HIS A 407 12.03 12.77 -2.77
CA HIS A 407 11.91 14.04 -3.46
C HIS A 407 12.97 14.18 -4.57
N GLY A 408 12.67 13.61 -5.74
CA GLY A 408 13.47 13.73 -6.95
C GLY A 408 14.64 12.75 -7.07
N ALA A 409 15.40 12.91 -8.15
CA ALA A 409 16.39 11.94 -8.59
C ALA A 409 17.57 11.74 -7.62
N ASP A 410 17.99 12.79 -6.88
CA ASP A 410 19.10 12.67 -5.93
C ASP A 410 18.76 11.75 -4.75
N GLU A 411 17.52 11.78 -4.30
CA GLU A 411 17.09 10.92 -3.22
C GLU A 411 16.91 9.46 -3.67
N VAL A 412 16.54 9.25 -4.94
CA VAL A 412 16.56 7.91 -5.54
C VAL A 412 17.99 7.40 -5.67
N ALA A 413 18.94 8.26 -6.12
CA ALA A 413 20.35 7.92 -6.20
C ALA A 413 20.94 7.58 -4.83
N PHE A 414 20.58 8.34 -3.78
CA PHE A 414 20.96 8.03 -2.41
C PHE A 414 20.42 6.67 -1.96
N THR A 415 19.17 6.38 -2.25
CA THR A 415 18.56 5.08 -1.92
C THR A 415 19.25 3.94 -2.68
N ASN A 416 19.61 4.16 -3.95
CA ASN A 416 20.38 3.19 -4.72
C ASN A 416 21.76 2.92 -4.06
N THR A 417 22.46 3.96 -3.63
CA THR A 417 23.73 3.85 -2.91
C THR A 417 23.57 3.15 -1.56
N LEU A 418 22.51 3.46 -0.81
CA LEU A 418 22.18 2.78 0.44
C LEU A 418 22.00 1.27 0.21
N PHE A 419 21.24 0.87 -0.81
CA PHE A 419 21.00 -0.54 -1.12
C PHE A 419 22.29 -1.24 -1.59
N ASP A 420 23.16 -0.57 -2.36
CA ASP A 420 24.46 -1.11 -2.72
C ASP A 420 25.31 -1.44 -1.48
N LYS A 421 25.34 -0.53 -0.50
CA LYS A 421 26.10 -0.75 0.74
C LYS A 421 25.48 -1.81 1.64
N VAL A 422 24.15 -1.91 1.69
CA VAL A 422 23.46 -2.98 2.41
C VAL A 422 23.73 -4.34 1.76
N GLU A 423 23.78 -4.42 0.42
CA GLU A 423 24.18 -5.64 -0.29
C GLU A 423 25.62 -6.04 0.06
N ASP A 424 26.55 -5.08 0.20
CA ASP A 424 27.91 -5.34 0.61
C ASP A 424 27.99 -5.92 2.05
N ILE A 425 27.31 -5.29 3.01
CA ILE A 425 27.22 -5.76 4.41
C ILE A 425 26.66 -7.19 4.46
N LEU A 426 25.64 -7.46 3.69
CA LEU A 426 24.96 -8.74 3.67
C LEU A 426 25.62 -9.78 2.72
N SER A 427 26.73 -9.42 2.06
CA SER A 427 27.40 -10.26 1.05
C SER A 427 26.42 -10.78 -0.02
N LEU A 428 25.53 -9.91 -0.49
CA LEU A 428 24.58 -10.18 -1.56
C LEU A 428 25.16 -9.76 -2.91
N PRO A 429 24.87 -10.48 -3.99
CA PRO A 429 25.18 -10.00 -5.35
C PRO A 429 24.53 -8.62 -5.58
N ARG A 430 25.22 -7.78 -6.38
CA ARG A 430 24.71 -6.45 -6.70
C ARG A 430 23.32 -6.53 -7.35
N HIS A 431 22.44 -5.59 -6.97
CA HIS A 431 21.04 -5.48 -7.40
C HIS A 431 20.14 -6.67 -6.98
N THR A 432 20.53 -7.42 -5.95
CA THR A 432 19.62 -8.39 -5.30
C THR A 432 18.45 -7.67 -4.63
N ILE A 433 18.71 -6.51 -4.00
CA ILE A 433 17.67 -5.65 -3.44
C ILE A 433 17.06 -4.83 -4.56
N LYS A 434 15.79 -5.09 -4.85
CA LYS A 434 15.00 -4.34 -5.83
C LYS A 434 14.34 -3.12 -5.19
N MET A 435 14.09 -2.11 -6.02
CA MET A 435 13.49 -0.84 -5.58
C MET A 435 12.13 -0.62 -6.23
N GLY A 436 11.11 -0.43 -5.42
CA GLY A 436 9.87 0.21 -5.83
C GLY A 436 9.93 1.70 -5.53
N ILE A 437 9.73 2.54 -6.51
CA ILE A 437 9.68 4.00 -6.36
C ILE A 437 8.23 4.42 -6.22
N MET A 438 7.89 5.08 -5.09
CA MET A 438 6.60 5.74 -4.98
C MET A 438 6.68 7.11 -5.67
N ASP A 439 5.83 7.31 -6.66
CA ASP A 439 5.61 8.59 -7.33
C ASP A 439 4.53 9.35 -6.55
N GLU A 440 4.93 9.97 -5.45
CA GLU A 440 4.01 10.55 -4.48
C GLU A 440 4.47 11.90 -3.92
N GLU A 441 5.59 12.43 -4.42
CA GLU A 441 6.07 13.75 -4.07
C GLU A 441 6.22 14.59 -5.36
N ARG A 442 5.85 15.86 -5.31
CA ARG A 442 5.77 16.74 -6.48
C ARG A 442 7.07 16.78 -7.28
N ARG A 443 8.22 16.89 -6.60
CA ARG A 443 9.53 16.92 -7.27
C ARG A 443 9.86 15.57 -7.94
N THR A 444 9.40 14.45 -7.41
CA THR A 444 9.53 13.13 -8.06
C THR A 444 8.63 13.03 -9.28
N SER A 445 7.36 13.41 -9.19
CA SER A 445 6.44 13.36 -10.32
C SER A 445 6.92 14.17 -11.52
N LEU A 446 7.44 15.38 -11.27
CA LEU A 446 7.97 16.25 -12.31
C LEU A 446 9.30 15.77 -12.93
N ASN A 447 10.04 14.89 -12.24
CA ASN A 447 11.33 14.36 -12.65
C ASN A 447 11.36 12.84 -12.71
N LEU A 448 10.21 12.17 -12.92
CA LEU A 448 10.08 10.72 -12.75
C LEU A 448 11.03 9.93 -13.65
N LYS A 449 11.24 10.34 -14.91
CA LYS A 449 12.20 9.70 -15.82
C LYS A 449 13.62 9.75 -15.25
N ALA A 450 14.04 10.89 -14.68
CA ALA A 450 15.33 11.02 -14.04
C ALA A 450 15.44 10.19 -12.75
N CYS A 451 14.35 10.06 -11.99
CA CYS A 451 14.28 9.17 -10.82
C CYS A 451 14.49 7.70 -11.22
N VAL A 452 13.77 7.23 -12.24
CA VAL A 452 13.91 5.86 -12.76
C VAL A 452 15.34 5.60 -13.26
N GLU A 453 15.97 6.57 -13.91
CA GLU A 453 17.37 6.45 -14.39
C GLU A 453 18.33 6.10 -13.26
N GLN A 454 18.20 6.76 -12.10
CA GLN A 454 19.07 6.52 -10.94
C GLN A 454 18.96 5.11 -10.35
N ALA A 455 17.86 4.41 -10.62
CA ALA A 455 17.61 3.05 -10.16
C ALA A 455 17.44 2.03 -11.30
N LYS A 456 17.81 2.36 -12.54
CA LYS A 456 17.49 1.57 -13.74
C LYS A 456 17.94 0.11 -13.71
N HIS A 457 18.91 -0.24 -12.86
CA HIS A 457 19.40 -1.61 -12.72
C HIS A 457 18.67 -2.43 -11.66
N ARG A 458 17.83 -1.80 -10.82
CA ARG A 458 17.10 -2.46 -9.71
C ARG A 458 15.63 -2.09 -9.57
N VAL A 459 15.16 -1.06 -10.31
CA VAL A 459 13.75 -0.64 -10.23
C VAL A 459 12.82 -1.72 -10.77
N VAL A 460 11.77 -2.02 -10.01
CA VAL A 460 10.75 -3.05 -10.35
C VAL A 460 9.33 -2.54 -10.20
N PHE A 461 9.16 -1.26 -9.83
CA PHE A 461 7.86 -0.70 -9.49
C PHE A 461 7.93 0.83 -9.50
N ILE A 462 6.95 1.45 -10.14
CA ILE A 462 6.54 2.84 -9.91
C ILE A 462 5.06 2.83 -9.61
N ASN A 463 4.62 3.67 -8.68
CA ASN A 463 3.19 3.73 -8.30
C ASN A 463 2.80 5.16 -7.98
N THR A 464 1.64 5.58 -8.46
CA THR A 464 1.04 6.86 -8.10
C THR A 464 0.43 6.80 -6.70
N GLY A 465 1.09 7.44 -5.72
CA GLY A 465 0.58 7.68 -4.37
C GLY A 465 -0.16 9.01 -4.31
N PHE A 466 -1.33 9.10 -4.94
CA PHE A 466 -2.05 10.37 -5.16
C PHE A 466 -2.42 11.10 -3.86
N LEU A 467 -2.53 10.38 -2.73
CA LEU A 467 -2.85 10.99 -1.43
C LEU A 467 -1.67 11.84 -0.94
N ASP A 468 -0.48 11.27 -0.80
CA ASP A 468 0.72 12.01 -0.45
C ASP A 468 1.07 13.07 -1.50
N ARG A 469 0.90 12.74 -2.79
CA ARG A 469 1.12 13.68 -3.88
C ARG A 469 0.25 14.93 -3.76
N THR A 470 -1.01 14.79 -3.35
CA THR A 470 -1.90 15.91 -3.08
C THR A 470 -1.45 16.70 -1.86
N GLY A 471 -1.04 16.03 -0.79
CA GLY A 471 -0.51 16.69 0.42
C GLY A 471 0.75 17.52 0.12
N ASP A 472 1.67 16.97 -0.69
CA ASP A 472 2.87 17.69 -1.11
C ASP A 472 2.57 18.85 -2.07
N GLU A 473 1.57 18.71 -2.97
CA GLU A 473 1.12 19.83 -3.81
C GLU A 473 0.63 21.01 -2.99
N ILE A 474 -0.19 20.74 -1.96
CA ILE A 474 -0.71 21.79 -1.09
C ILE A 474 0.43 22.48 -0.32
N HIS A 475 1.34 21.69 0.27
CA HIS A 475 2.44 22.25 1.05
C HIS A 475 3.42 23.04 0.19
N THR A 476 3.83 22.47 -0.95
CA THR A 476 4.81 23.10 -1.86
C THR A 476 4.29 24.42 -2.41
N SER A 477 2.98 24.54 -2.68
CA SER A 477 2.36 25.71 -3.28
C SER A 477 1.53 26.54 -2.28
N LEU A 478 1.83 26.42 -0.98
CA LEU A 478 1.05 27.01 0.12
C LEU A 478 0.84 28.53 -0.02
N ASP A 479 1.87 29.24 -0.49
CA ASP A 479 1.88 30.69 -0.70
C ASP A 479 1.33 31.10 -2.10
N ALA A 480 0.94 30.14 -2.95
CA ALA A 480 0.41 30.45 -4.29
C ALA A 480 -1.05 30.96 -4.26
N GLY A 481 -1.80 30.65 -3.20
CA GLY A 481 -3.19 31.06 -3.03
C GLY A 481 -4.05 30.02 -2.33
N VAL A 482 -5.35 30.22 -2.37
CA VAL A 482 -6.36 29.35 -1.75
C VAL A 482 -6.56 28.08 -2.58
N PHE A 483 -6.30 26.92 -1.99
CA PHE A 483 -6.57 25.64 -2.62
C PHE A 483 -8.08 25.36 -2.70
N ALA A 484 -8.50 24.72 -3.80
CA ALA A 484 -9.88 24.29 -3.96
C ALA A 484 -10.29 23.29 -2.86
N PRO A 485 -11.59 23.16 -2.54
CA PRO A 485 -12.08 22.18 -1.58
C PRO A 485 -11.54 20.76 -1.89
N LYS A 486 -11.24 19.97 -0.86
CA LYS A 486 -10.56 18.67 -0.98
C LYS A 486 -11.21 17.73 -2.00
N ALA A 487 -12.55 17.69 -2.05
CA ALA A 487 -13.27 16.88 -3.02
C ALA A 487 -13.04 17.33 -4.47
N GLU A 488 -12.84 18.63 -4.70
CA GLU A 488 -12.63 19.21 -6.04
C GLU A 488 -11.20 19.02 -6.55
N LEU A 489 -10.20 18.86 -5.64
CA LEU A 489 -8.80 18.64 -6.01
C LEU A 489 -8.64 17.43 -6.96
N LYS A 490 -9.45 16.37 -6.72
CA LYS A 490 -9.45 15.13 -7.51
C LYS A 490 -10.03 15.30 -8.91
N ALA A 491 -10.77 16.37 -9.16
CA ALA A 491 -11.37 16.67 -10.46
C ALA A 491 -10.55 17.64 -11.31
N LYS A 492 -9.47 18.20 -10.75
CA LYS A 492 -8.62 19.17 -11.47
C LYS A 492 -7.69 18.45 -12.46
N PRO A 493 -7.32 19.08 -13.60
CA PRO A 493 -6.54 18.46 -14.67
C PRO A 493 -5.17 17.91 -14.23
N TRP A 494 -4.51 18.56 -13.27
CA TRP A 494 -3.16 18.19 -12.82
C TRP A 494 -3.03 16.74 -12.38
N ILE A 495 -4.07 16.19 -11.71
CA ILE A 495 -4.02 14.83 -11.18
C ILE A 495 -4.16 13.78 -12.29
N HIS A 496 -4.96 14.07 -13.33
CA HIS A 496 -5.07 13.19 -14.49
C HIS A 496 -3.76 13.17 -15.27
N ALA A 497 -3.15 14.34 -15.51
CA ALA A 497 -1.85 14.44 -16.16
C ALA A 497 -0.75 13.72 -15.36
N TYR A 498 -0.77 13.81 -14.04
CA TYR A 498 0.14 13.06 -13.15
C TYR A 498 -0.04 11.55 -13.29
N GLU A 499 -1.29 11.07 -13.26
CA GLU A 499 -1.60 9.64 -13.41
C GLU A 499 -1.20 9.10 -14.80
N GLU A 500 -1.41 9.86 -15.87
CA GLU A 500 -1.00 9.52 -17.22
C GLU A 500 0.51 9.57 -17.40
N SER A 501 1.16 10.58 -16.82
CA SER A 501 2.63 10.74 -16.86
C SER A 501 3.37 9.55 -16.24
N ASN A 502 2.87 9.01 -15.13
CA ASN A 502 3.43 7.82 -14.49
C ASN A 502 3.45 6.63 -15.46
N VAL A 503 2.35 6.36 -16.17
CA VAL A 503 2.27 5.31 -17.19
C VAL A 503 3.20 5.61 -18.36
N ALA A 504 3.20 6.85 -18.85
CA ALA A 504 4.04 7.28 -19.96
C ALA A 504 5.53 7.06 -19.67
N VAL A 505 6.00 7.50 -18.50
CA VAL A 505 7.40 7.30 -18.09
C VAL A 505 7.72 5.82 -17.95
N GLY A 506 6.85 5.04 -17.31
CA GLY A 506 7.06 3.59 -17.16
C GLY A 506 7.20 2.89 -18.52
N LEU A 507 6.30 3.15 -19.46
CA LEU A 507 6.35 2.53 -20.79
C LEU A 507 7.57 3.01 -21.60
N ASN A 508 7.86 4.30 -21.58
CA ASN A 508 8.98 4.90 -22.34
C ASN A 508 10.35 4.52 -21.76
N THR A 509 10.43 4.02 -20.53
CA THR A 509 11.67 3.51 -19.91
C THR A 509 11.71 1.98 -19.83
N GLY A 510 10.83 1.28 -20.57
CA GLY A 510 10.91 -0.17 -20.78
C GLY A 510 10.40 -1.02 -19.62
N PHE A 511 9.40 -0.57 -18.86
CA PHE A 511 8.79 -1.33 -17.75
C PHE A 511 7.98 -2.54 -18.23
N LYS A 512 7.38 -2.47 -19.42
CA LYS A 512 6.60 -3.57 -19.97
C LYS A 512 7.40 -4.88 -19.99
N GLY A 513 6.91 -5.91 -19.31
CA GLY A 513 7.57 -7.21 -19.20
C GLY A 513 8.77 -7.25 -18.24
N LYS A 514 9.03 -6.17 -17.47
CA LYS A 514 10.14 -6.09 -16.51
C LYS A 514 9.74 -5.60 -15.12
N ALA A 515 8.75 -4.69 -15.02
CA ALA A 515 8.40 -4.00 -13.79
C ALA A 515 6.91 -3.62 -13.73
N GLN A 516 6.43 -3.27 -12.55
CA GLN A 516 5.06 -2.83 -12.33
C GLN A 516 4.89 -1.32 -12.56
N ILE A 517 3.78 -0.97 -13.19
CA ILE A 517 3.20 0.37 -13.22
C ILE A 517 1.93 0.31 -12.37
N GLY A 518 1.96 0.91 -11.20
CA GLY A 518 0.91 0.80 -10.20
C GLY A 518 0.05 2.04 -10.06
N LYS A 519 -1.16 1.85 -9.57
CA LYS A 519 -2.15 2.89 -9.25
C LYS A 519 -2.64 2.79 -7.82
N GLY A 520 -3.22 3.89 -7.34
CA GLY A 520 -3.58 4.11 -5.96
C GLY A 520 -4.69 3.22 -5.37
N MET A 521 -4.89 3.41 -4.08
CA MET A 521 -5.80 2.66 -3.22
C MET A 521 -7.27 2.99 -3.51
N TRP A 522 -8.16 1.99 -3.38
CA TRP A 522 -9.59 2.22 -3.23
C TRP A 522 -9.89 2.61 -1.77
N PRO A 523 -10.42 3.83 -1.51
CA PRO A 523 -10.50 4.33 -0.13
C PRO A 523 -11.77 3.91 0.62
N ILE A 524 -12.79 3.34 -0.05
CA ILE A 524 -14.13 3.09 0.53
C ILE A 524 -14.38 1.57 0.59
N PRO A 525 -13.90 0.87 1.63
CA PRO A 525 -13.89 -0.59 1.67
C PRO A 525 -15.28 -1.24 1.69
N ASP A 526 -16.34 -0.50 2.05
CA ASP A 526 -17.71 -1.01 2.08
C ASP A 526 -18.49 -0.78 0.77
N GLN A 527 -17.95 0.02 -0.18
CA GLN A 527 -18.60 0.32 -1.46
C GLN A 527 -17.93 -0.44 -2.61
N MET A 528 -18.04 -1.76 -2.59
CA MET A 528 -17.42 -2.63 -3.59
C MET A 528 -18.13 -2.54 -4.95
N SER A 529 -19.43 -2.31 -4.98
CA SER A 529 -20.16 -2.09 -6.23
C SER A 529 -19.62 -0.88 -7.01
N GLN A 530 -19.34 0.23 -6.31
CA GLN A 530 -18.73 1.41 -6.91
C GLN A 530 -17.27 1.13 -7.34
N MET A 531 -16.52 0.39 -6.53
CA MET A 531 -15.17 -0.06 -6.89
C MET A 531 -15.19 -0.82 -8.22
N MET A 532 -16.14 -1.74 -8.41
CA MET A 532 -16.27 -2.52 -9.64
C MET A 532 -16.58 -1.66 -10.87
N GLN A 533 -17.24 -0.52 -10.71
CA GLN A 533 -17.53 0.40 -11.82
C GLN A 533 -16.35 1.29 -12.17
N VAL A 534 -15.60 1.76 -11.18
CA VAL A 534 -14.60 2.82 -11.36
C VAL A 534 -13.19 2.26 -11.55
N LYS A 535 -12.81 1.24 -10.75
CA LYS A 535 -11.41 0.81 -10.65
C LYS A 535 -10.93 0.03 -11.88
N ILE A 536 -11.82 -0.38 -12.77
CA ILE A 536 -11.48 -0.92 -14.09
C ILE A 536 -10.67 0.10 -14.95
N GLY A 537 -10.82 1.39 -14.67
CA GLY A 537 -10.03 2.44 -15.32
C GLY A 537 -8.52 2.28 -15.12
N HIS A 538 -8.06 1.65 -14.03
CA HIS A 538 -6.63 1.43 -13.79
C HIS A 538 -6.00 0.49 -14.82
N PRO A 539 -6.46 -0.77 -15.02
CA PRO A 539 -5.93 -1.62 -16.08
C PRO A 539 -6.18 -1.05 -17.49
N GLN A 540 -7.28 -0.34 -17.73
CA GLN A 540 -7.55 0.35 -19.00
C GLN A 540 -6.57 1.49 -19.29
N ALA A 541 -6.02 2.13 -18.26
CA ALA A 541 -4.95 3.14 -18.37
C ALA A 541 -3.55 2.51 -18.55
N GLY A 542 -3.40 1.19 -18.58
CA GLY A 542 -2.12 0.51 -18.76
C GLY A 542 -1.38 0.15 -17.46
N ALA A 543 -2.01 0.33 -16.29
CA ALA A 543 -1.43 -0.10 -15.01
C ALA A 543 -1.59 -1.60 -14.83
N ASN A 544 -0.48 -2.33 -14.66
CA ASN A 544 -0.51 -3.78 -14.44
C ASN A 544 -0.69 -4.17 -12.97
N THR A 545 -0.77 -3.18 -12.06
CA THR A 545 -1.19 -3.39 -10.68
C THR A 545 -1.93 -2.17 -10.14
N ALA A 546 -2.76 -2.35 -9.12
CA ALA A 546 -3.40 -1.27 -8.38
C ALA A 546 -3.69 -1.71 -6.94
N TRP A 547 -3.64 -0.77 -6.01
CA TRP A 547 -3.80 -1.05 -4.59
C TRP A 547 -5.26 -1.29 -4.21
N VAL A 548 -5.45 -2.26 -3.33
CA VAL A 548 -6.75 -2.62 -2.74
C VAL A 548 -6.66 -2.71 -1.21
N PRO A 549 -7.77 -2.38 -0.49
CA PRO A 549 -7.75 -2.28 0.97
C PRO A 549 -7.97 -3.60 1.71
N SER A 550 -8.34 -4.67 1.01
CA SER A 550 -8.69 -5.95 1.65
C SER A 550 -8.56 -7.14 0.70
N PRO A 551 -8.45 -8.38 1.23
CA PRO A 551 -8.51 -9.60 0.41
C PRO A 551 -9.78 -9.70 -0.44
N THR A 552 -10.93 -9.31 0.10
CA THR A 552 -12.21 -9.28 -0.62
C THR A 552 -12.15 -8.32 -1.81
N ALA A 553 -11.62 -7.11 -1.61
CA ALA A 553 -11.42 -6.14 -2.68
C ALA A 553 -10.45 -6.67 -3.75
N ALA A 554 -9.40 -7.41 -3.36
CA ALA A 554 -8.50 -8.06 -4.30
C ALA A 554 -9.22 -9.09 -5.19
N THR A 555 -10.05 -9.93 -4.58
CA THR A 555 -10.85 -10.95 -5.30
C THR A 555 -11.82 -10.32 -6.29
N LEU A 556 -12.43 -9.21 -5.94
CA LEU A 556 -13.32 -8.48 -6.84
C LEU A 556 -12.55 -7.73 -7.92
N HIS A 557 -11.46 -7.04 -7.54
CA HIS A 557 -10.68 -6.24 -8.49
C HIS A 557 -9.95 -7.09 -9.53
N VAL A 558 -9.55 -8.33 -9.21
CA VAL A 558 -8.89 -9.22 -10.20
C VAL A 558 -9.79 -9.52 -11.41
N MET A 559 -11.11 -9.46 -11.24
CA MET A 559 -12.05 -9.61 -12.36
C MET A 559 -11.82 -8.58 -13.46
N HIS A 560 -11.36 -7.36 -13.13
CA HIS A 560 -11.00 -6.35 -14.12
C HIS A 560 -9.77 -6.77 -14.96
N TYR A 561 -8.83 -7.52 -14.38
CA TYR A 561 -7.67 -8.05 -15.10
C TYR A 561 -8.01 -9.28 -15.96
N HIS A 562 -9.15 -9.93 -15.71
CA HIS A 562 -9.75 -10.85 -16.66
C HIS A 562 -10.46 -10.12 -17.81
N GLN A 563 -11.10 -8.96 -17.55
CA GLN A 563 -11.79 -8.16 -18.58
C GLN A 563 -10.80 -7.40 -19.48
N VAL A 564 -9.67 -6.95 -18.95
CA VAL A 564 -8.69 -6.12 -19.63
C VAL A 564 -7.35 -6.85 -19.70
N ASN A 565 -6.87 -7.16 -20.90
CA ASN A 565 -5.50 -7.61 -21.10
C ASN A 565 -4.57 -6.38 -21.07
N VAL A 566 -3.96 -6.13 -19.92
CA VAL A 566 -3.10 -4.97 -19.70
C VAL A 566 -1.88 -4.96 -20.64
N SER A 567 -1.33 -6.13 -20.98
CA SER A 567 -0.20 -6.21 -21.91
C SER A 567 -0.54 -5.65 -23.29
N ASP A 568 -1.77 -5.89 -23.77
CA ASP A 568 -2.25 -5.37 -25.06
C ASP A 568 -2.48 -3.86 -24.96
N ILE A 569 -3.05 -3.36 -23.84
CA ILE A 569 -3.20 -1.93 -23.60
C ILE A 569 -1.85 -1.23 -23.60
N GLN A 570 -0.87 -1.76 -22.83
CA GLN A 570 0.49 -1.21 -22.81
C GLN A 570 1.13 -1.19 -24.20
N GLN A 571 0.91 -2.22 -25.02
CA GLN A 571 1.42 -2.26 -26.38
C GLN A 571 0.83 -1.15 -27.27
N GLN A 572 -0.44 -0.84 -27.09
CA GLN A 572 -1.12 0.24 -27.83
C GLN A 572 -0.64 1.62 -27.37
N LEU A 573 -0.37 1.79 -26.08
CA LEU A 573 0.05 3.06 -25.48
C LEU A 573 1.51 3.42 -25.80
N MET A 574 2.43 2.45 -25.90
CA MET A 574 3.88 2.68 -26.05
C MET A 574 4.29 3.69 -27.13
N HIS A 575 3.47 3.90 -28.14
CA HIS A 575 3.80 4.81 -29.25
C HIS A 575 3.01 6.14 -29.23
N ASN A 576 2.07 6.29 -28.29
CA ASN A 576 1.09 7.37 -28.32
C ASN A 576 0.96 8.12 -26.98
N ILE A 577 1.67 7.70 -25.92
CA ILE A 577 1.55 8.31 -24.59
C ILE A 577 2.74 9.23 -24.31
N THR A 578 2.45 10.43 -23.85
CA THR A 578 3.45 11.44 -23.47
C THR A 578 3.16 11.98 -22.07
N SER A 579 4.20 12.45 -21.39
CA SER A 579 4.08 13.16 -20.13
C SER A 579 3.79 14.63 -20.38
N ASP A 580 2.75 15.17 -19.77
CA ASP A 580 2.37 16.59 -19.83
C ASP A 580 2.78 17.31 -18.53
N ILE A 581 4.04 17.71 -18.45
CA ILE A 581 4.58 18.40 -17.28
C ILE A 581 3.89 19.76 -17.05
N ASP A 582 3.46 20.43 -18.10
CA ASP A 582 2.84 21.76 -17.98
C ASP A 582 1.47 21.66 -17.27
N THR A 583 0.69 20.65 -17.59
CA THR A 583 -0.57 20.39 -16.89
C THR A 583 -0.34 19.90 -15.47
N ILE A 584 0.71 19.08 -15.19
CA ILE A 584 1.05 18.67 -13.83
C ILE A 584 1.45 19.86 -12.95
N LEU A 585 2.08 20.90 -13.54
CA LEU A 585 2.48 22.12 -12.84
C LEU A 585 1.32 23.05 -12.52
N ALA A 586 0.13 22.83 -13.07
CA ALA A 586 -1.06 23.65 -12.78
C ALA A 586 -1.51 23.49 -11.34
N ILE A 587 -1.28 24.52 -10.51
CA ILE A 587 -1.63 24.51 -9.10
C ILE A 587 -3.16 24.49 -8.95
N PRO A 588 -3.76 23.54 -8.17
CA PRO A 588 -5.21 23.38 -8.11
C PRO A 588 -5.87 24.37 -7.13
N LEU A 589 -5.71 25.65 -7.40
CA LEU A 589 -6.34 26.72 -6.64
C LEU A 589 -7.85 26.83 -6.94
N ILE A 590 -8.56 27.54 -6.07
CA ILE A 590 -9.95 27.91 -6.31
C ILE A 590 -10.03 28.89 -7.47
N ASN A 591 -11.08 28.76 -8.30
CA ASN A 591 -11.21 29.61 -9.48
C ASN A 591 -11.70 31.02 -9.15
N ASP A 592 -12.57 31.14 -8.14
CA ASP A 592 -13.12 32.41 -7.65
C ASP A 592 -13.35 32.31 -6.13
N GLU A 593 -12.73 33.17 -5.36
CA GLU A 593 -12.90 33.23 -3.89
C GLU A 593 -14.35 33.54 -3.47
N CYS A 594 -15.14 34.19 -4.34
CA CYS A 594 -16.56 34.41 -4.10
C CYS A 594 -17.40 33.14 -4.02
N ASP A 595 -16.86 31.98 -4.45
CA ASP A 595 -17.52 30.70 -4.35
C ASP A 595 -17.48 30.07 -2.93
N LEU A 596 -16.73 30.64 -1.99
CA LEU A 596 -16.61 30.17 -0.60
C LEU A 596 -17.60 30.87 0.33
N SER A 597 -18.84 30.36 0.40
CA SER A 597 -19.76 30.77 1.46
C SER A 597 -19.31 30.26 2.83
N GLN A 598 -19.71 30.96 3.93
CA GLN A 598 -19.41 30.51 5.31
C GLN A 598 -19.91 29.08 5.59
N GLU A 599 -21.01 28.67 4.97
CA GLU A 599 -21.53 27.31 5.08
C GLU A 599 -20.58 26.29 4.43
N LYS A 600 -20.07 26.59 3.22
CA LYS A 600 -19.08 25.73 2.53
C LYS A 600 -17.78 25.64 3.33
N ILE A 601 -17.28 26.76 3.85
CA ILE A 601 -16.08 26.81 4.69
C ILE A 601 -16.26 25.93 5.92
N THR A 602 -17.35 26.11 6.66
CA THR A 602 -17.63 25.34 7.89
C THR A 602 -17.70 23.85 7.59
N LYS A 603 -18.41 23.45 6.52
CA LYS A 603 -18.57 22.06 6.14
C LYS A 603 -17.24 21.40 5.74
N GLU A 604 -16.37 22.13 5.03
CA GLU A 604 -15.06 21.64 4.65
C GLU A 604 -14.13 21.48 5.86
N LEU A 605 -14.15 22.45 6.79
CA LEU A 605 -13.43 22.36 8.05
C LEU A 605 -13.91 21.16 8.88
N GLU A 606 -15.22 20.96 9.01
CA GLU A 606 -15.81 19.84 9.76
C GLU A 606 -15.40 18.48 9.15
N ASN A 607 -15.47 18.34 7.83
CA ASN A 607 -15.11 17.10 7.14
C ASN A 607 -13.61 16.76 7.33
N ASN A 608 -12.73 17.73 7.18
CA ASN A 608 -11.30 17.53 7.37
C ASN A 608 -10.95 17.28 8.86
N ALA A 609 -11.50 18.09 9.78
CA ALA A 609 -11.23 17.97 11.21
C ALA A 609 -11.70 16.61 11.77
N GLN A 610 -12.87 16.14 11.34
CA GLN A 610 -13.38 14.85 11.77
C GLN A 610 -12.50 13.68 11.26
N GLY A 611 -12.05 13.71 10.01
CA GLY A 611 -11.12 12.72 9.49
C GLY A 611 -9.78 12.73 10.24
N ILE A 612 -9.21 13.92 10.51
CA ILE A 612 -7.96 14.06 11.28
C ILE A 612 -8.14 13.47 12.69
N LEU A 613 -9.16 13.90 13.43
CA LEU A 613 -9.41 13.44 14.81
C LEU A 613 -9.66 11.94 14.87
N GLY A 614 -10.51 11.41 13.98
CA GLY A 614 -10.85 9.98 13.93
C GLY A 614 -9.64 9.09 13.65
N TYR A 615 -8.69 9.56 12.86
CA TYR A 615 -7.43 8.88 12.60
C TYR A 615 -6.43 9.05 13.75
N VAL A 616 -6.17 10.30 14.17
CA VAL A 616 -5.13 10.64 15.14
C VAL A 616 -5.39 10.03 16.51
N VAL A 617 -6.66 9.96 16.95
CA VAL A 617 -6.99 9.36 18.25
C VAL A 617 -6.57 7.90 18.35
N ARG A 618 -6.77 7.11 17.31
CA ARG A 618 -6.33 5.71 17.28
C ARG A 618 -4.82 5.59 17.13
N TRP A 619 -4.21 6.47 16.35
CA TRP A 619 -2.77 6.48 16.15
C TRP A 619 -2.02 6.82 17.45
N VAL A 620 -2.40 7.91 18.11
CA VAL A 620 -1.74 8.39 19.34
C VAL A 620 -2.06 7.50 20.54
N ASP A 621 -3.34 7.22 20.77
CA ASP A 621 -3.76 6.54 22.00
C ASP A 621 -3.58 5.03 21.94
N GLN A 622 -3.82 4.39 20.79
CA GLN A 622 -3.82 2.94 20.64
C GLN A 622 -2.63 2.39 19.83
N GLY A 623 -1.87 3.23 19.12
CA GLY A 623 -0.78 2.77 18.24
C GLY A 623 -1.29 2.08 16.97
N VAL A 624 -2.46 2.47 16.47
CA VAL A 624 -3.07 1.93 15.25
C VAL A 624 -2.81 2.87 14.08
N GLY A 625 -1.96 2.46 13.15
CA GLY A 625 -1.49 3.29 12.04
C GLY A 625 -2.41 3.32 10.82
N CYS A 626 -3.33 2.37 10.68
CA CYS A 626 -4.32 2.33 9.62
C CYS A 626 -5.65 1.83 10.17
N SER A 627 -6.73 2.54 9.91
CA SER A 627 -8.05 2.17 10.43
C SER A 627 -9.17 2.66 9.52
N LYS A 628 -10.32 1.99 9.61
CA LYS A 628 -11.55 2.46 8.99
C LYS A 628 -12.14 3.57 9.87
N VAL A 629 -12.11 4.80 9.37
CA VAL A 629 -12.61 6.01 10.04
C VAL A 629 -13.91 6.43 9.37
N PRO A 630 -15.05 6.55 10.11
CA PRO A 630 -16.27 7.09 9.52
C PRO A 630 -16.11 8.59 9.22
N ASP A 631 -16.57 9.02 8.06
CA ASP A 631 -16.70 10.45 7.74
C ASP A 631 -17.91 11.08 8.44
N ILE A 632 -18.18 12.36 8.19
CA ILE A 632 -19.34 13.08 8.78
C ILE A 632 -20.70 12.50 8.35
N ASN A 633 -20.73 11.68 7.31
CA ASN A 633 -21.93 10.97 6.83
C ASN A 633 -21.96 9.50 7.28
N ASN A 634 -21.04 9.11 8.18
CA ASN A 634 -20.80 7.74 8.64
C ASN A 634 -20.39 6.75 7.52
N VAL A 635 -19.81 7.23 6.44
CA VAL A 635 -19.17 6.39 5.43
C VAL A 635 -17.78 6.03 5.91
N GLY A 636 -17.49 4.74 6.05
CA GLY A 636 -16.17 4.28 6.49
C GLY A 636 -15.11 4.47 5.40
N LEU A 637 -14.08 5.25 5.70
CA LEU A 637 -12.92 5.46 4.85
C LEU A 637 -11.70 4.73 5.41
N MET A 638 -10.89 4.15 4.56
CA MET A 638 -9.62 3.58 4.98
C MET A 638 -8.59 4.71 5.06
N GLU A 639 -8.24 5.07 6.29
CA GLU A 639 -7.36 6.20 6.59
C GLU A 639 -5.97 5.73 7.03
N ASP A 640 -4.93 6.39 6.52
CA ASP A 640 -3.54 6.26 6.90
C ASP A 640 -2.89 7.66 7.04
N ARG A 641 -1.57 7.75 7.22
CA ARG A 641 -0.89 9.04 7.38
C ARG A 641 -1.02 9.94 6.15
N ALA A 642 -1.09 9.38 4.96
CA ALA A 642 -1.20 10.15 3.73
C ALA A 642 -2.53 10.93 3.67
N THR A 643 -3.64 10.31 4.09
CA THR A 643 -4.94 11.01 4.15
C THR A 643 -4.97 12.08 5.24
N CYS A 644 -4.34 11.82 6.38
CA CYS A 644 -4.16 12.80 7.45
C CYS A 644 -3.34 14.01 6.96
N ARG A 645 -2.26 13.80 6.18
CA ARG A 645 -1.44 14.85 5.57
C ARG A 645 -2.26 15.77 4.68
N ILE A 646 -3.10 15.23 3.79
CA ILE A 646 -3.96 16.05 2.94
C ILE A 646 -4.87 16.94 3.79
N SER A 647 -5.61 16.32 4.73
CA SER A 647 -6.62 17.03 5.52
C SER A 647 -6.01 18.13 6.39
N SER A 648 -4.86 17.87 7.01
CA SER A 648 -4.18 18.87 7.84
C SER A 648 -3.57 20.00 7.01
N GLN A 649 -2.92 19.68 5.88
CA GLN A 649 -2.34 20.69 5.00
C GLN A 649 -3.41 21.54 4.31
N HIS A 650 -4.58 20.96 3.99
CA HIS A 650 -5.70 21.70 3.42
C HIS A 650 -6.23 22.79 4.39
N ILE A 651 -6.50 22.43 5.66
CA ILE A 651 -6.92 23.41 6.65
C ILE A 651 -5.79 24.43 6.93
N ALA A 652 -4.53 23.96 7.01
CA ALA A 652 -3.38 24.85 7.21
C ALA A 652 -3.23 25.87 6.08
N ASN A 653 -3.47 25.49 4.81
CA ASN A 653 -3.52 26.44 3.69
C ASN A 653 -4.66 27.45 3.84
N TRP A 654 -5.87 27.01 4.15
CA TRP A 654 -7.01 27.91 4.31
C TRP A 654 -6.82 28.88 5.49
N LEU A 655 -6.21 28.41 6.58
CA LEU A 655 -5.83 29.26 7.72
C LEU A 655 -4.75 30.29 7.32
N HIS A 656 -3.70 29.83 6.62
CA HIS A 656 -2.60 30.68 6.13
C HIS A 656 -3.07 31.74 5.15
N GLN A 657 -4.01 31.40 4.26
CA GLN A 657 -4.59 32.30 3.26
C GLN A 657 -5.76 33.16 3.82
N GLY A 658 -6.08 33.05 5.11
CA GLY A 658 -7.11 33.85 5.76
C GLY A 658 -8.55 33.50 5.38
N VAL A 659 -8.81 32.33 4.80
CA VAL A 659 -10.16 31.81 4.52
C VAL A 659 -10.92 31.48 5.80
N CYS A 660 -10.21 31.01 6.82
CA CYS A 660 -10.72 30.75 8.17
C CYS A 660 -9.78 31.32 9.23
N THR A 661 -10.26 31.37 10.47
CA THR A 661 -9.48 31.80 11.62
C THR A 661 -9.12 30.64 12.54
N GLU A 662 -8.06 30.76 13.33
CA GLU A 662 -7.68 29.76 14.35
C GLU A 662 -8.85 29.47 15.30
N GLN A 663 -9.60 30.51 15.73
CA GLN A 663 -10.78 30.34 16.57
C GLN A 663 -11.84 29.45 15.89
N GLN A 664 -12.14 29.66 14.62
CA GLN A 664 -13.09 28.81 13.87
C GLN A 664 -12.60 27.35 13.79
N VAL A 665 -11.30 27.14 13.57
CA VAL A 665 -10.69 25.79 13.57
C VAL A 665 -10.84 25.13 14.93
N ASP A 666 -10.53 25.84 16.03
CA ASP A 666 -10.66 25.31 17.40
C ASP A 666 -12.13 24.96 17.74
N GLU A 667 -13.08 25.82 17.40
CA GLU A 667 -14.52 25.55 17.59
C GLU A 667 -14.98 24.31 16.80
N VAL A 668 -14.49 24.14 15.57
CA VAL A 668 -14.80 22.96 14.75
C VAL A 668 -14.17 21.71 15.34
N LEU A 669 -12.90 21.76 15.74
CA LEU A 669 -12.21 20.61 16.35
C LEU A 669 -12.93 20.11 17.60
N VAL A 670 -13.37 21.00 18.49
CA VAL A 670 -14.12 20.59 19.70
C VAL A 670 -15.45 19.93 19.36
N ARG A 671 -16.19 20.46 18.37
CA ARG A 671 -17.45 19.83 17.92
C ARG A 671 -17.20 18.46 17.31
N MET A 672 -16.19 18.33 16.45
CA MET A 672 -15.88 17.05 15.78
C MET A 672 -15.29 16.04 16.75
N ALA A 673 -14.56 16.44 17.78
CA ALA A 673 -14.10 15.55 18.85
C ALA A 673 -15.28 14.83 19.52
N ALA A 674 -16.38 15.54 19.82
CA ALA A 674 -17.58 14.92 20.38
C ALA A 674 -18.27 13.93 19.40
N VAL A 675 -18.19 14.19 18.08
CA VAL A 675 -18.70 13.27 17.06
C VAL A 675 -17.83 12.01 17.03
N VAL A 676 -16.51 12.14 17.03
CA VAL A 676 -15.56 11.01 17.03
C VAL A 676 -15.68 10.18 18.30
N ASP A 677 -15.84 10.83 19.47
CA ASP A 677 -16.08 10.12 20.73
C ASP A 677 -17.32 9.23 20.64
N LYS A 678 -18.43 9.76 20.08
CA LYS A 678 -19.66 8.98 19.87
C LYS A 678 -19.47 7.83 18.87
N GLN A 679 -18.72 8.05 17.78
CA GLN A 679 -18.46 7.02 16.78
C GLN A 679 -17.62 5.86 17.33
N ASN A 680 -16.84 6.07 18.39
CA ASN A 680 -15.98 5.09 19.03
C ASN A 680 -16.50 4.55 20.37
N GLU A 681 -17.70 4.92 20.82
CA GLU A 681 -18.27 4.53 22.14
C GLU A 681 -18.32 3.01 22.38
N SER A 682 -18.33 2.20 21.32
CA SER A 682 -18.35 0.74 21.41
C SER A 682 -16.95 0.11 21.58
N ASP A 683 -15.88 0.87 21.46
CA ASP A 683 -14.51 0.39 21.65
C ASP A 683 -14.11 0.52 23.13
N PRO A 684 -13.91 -0.59 23.86
CA PRO A 684 -13.57 -0.55 25.28
C PRO A 684 -12.18 0.04 25.56
N LEU A 685 -11.32 0.20 24.57
CA LEU A 685 -9.98 0.77 24.68
C LEU A 685 -9.95 2.26 24.32
N TYR A 686 -11.09 2.82 23.90
CA TYR A 686 -11.18 4.21 23.50
C TYR A 686 -11.21 5.15 24.70
N GLU A 687 -10.35 6.18 24.71
CA GLU A 687 -10.38 7.27 25.69
C GLU A 687 -11.06 8.51 25.07
N ASN A 688 -12.13 9.01 25.68
CA ASN A 688 -12.84 10.20 25.19
C ASN A 688 -11.95 11.45 25.23
N MET A 689 -12.01 12.23 24.16
CA MET A 689 -11.35 13.54 24.08
C MET A 689 -12.16 14.62 24.83
N THR A 690 -13.49 14.55 24.73
CA THR A 690 -14.40 15.49 25.39
C THR A 690 -14.83 14.99 26.77
N PRO A 691 -15.19 15.90 27.74
CA PRO A 691 -15.18 17.37 27.65
C PRO A 691 -13.81 18.02 27.89
N ASN A 692 -12.78 17.28 28.23
CA ASN A 692 -11.47 17.81 28.66
C ASN A 692 -10.43 17.74 27.53
N VAL A 693 -10.70 18.39 26.40
CA VAL A 693 -9.84 18.34 25.21
C VAL A 693 -8.36 18.73 25.49
N ASP A 694 -8.13 19.66 26.42
CA ASP A 694 -6.77 20.07 26.81
C ASP A 694 -5.94 18.98 27.49
N LYS A 695 -6.57 17.90 27.95
CA LYS A 695 -5.89 16.74 28.55
C LYS A 695 -5.69 15.60 27.56
N SER A 696 -6.34 15.64 26.41
CA SER A 696 -6.22 14.62 25.38
C SER A 696 -4.99 14.88 24.51
N LEU A 697 -4.00 14.01 24.57
CA LEU A 697 -2.81 14.07 23.71
C LEU A 697 -3.18 13.90 22.23
N ALA A 698 -4.19 13.10 21.95
CA ALA A 698 -4.70 12.91 20.59
C ALA A 698 -5.35 14.18 20.03
N PHE A 699 -6.16 14.90 20.83
CA PHE A 699 -6.73 16.17 20.41
C PHE A 699 -5.65 17.23 20.18
N GLN A 700 -4.67 17.32 21.08
CA GLN A 700 -3.54 18.25 20.93
C GLN A 700 -2.73 17.94 19.66
N ALA A 701 -2.47 16.65 19.37
CA ALA A 701 -1.79 16.24 18.15
C ALA A 701 -2.57 16.65 16.89
N ALA A 702 -3.88 16.41 16.87
CA ALA A 702 -4.75 16.80 15.76
C ALA A 702 -4.78 18.32 15.54
N ARG A 703 -4.84 19.10 16.62
CA ARG A 703 -4.77 20.57 16.57
C ARG A 703 -3.41 21.04 16.04
N ASP A 704 -2.32 20.51 16.59
CA ASP A 704 -0.96 20.92 16.19
C ASP A 704 -0.67 20.56 14.72
N LEU A 705 -1.17 19.45 14.19
CA LEU A 705 -1.06 19.11 12.76
C LEU A 705 -1.66 20.17 11.83
N ILE A 706 -2.66 20.90 12.30
CA ILE A 706 -3.30 21.98 11.55
C ILE A 706 -2.57 23.31 11.80
N ILE A 707 -2.49 23.73 13.06
CA ILE A 707 -1.99 25.07 13.42
C ILE A 707 -0.50 25.23 13.12
N LYS A 708 0.28 24.15 13.31
CA LYS A 708 1.71 24.09 12.96
C LYS A 708 1.97 23.42 11.62
N GLY A 709 0.92 23.22 10.80
CA GLY A 709 1.01 22.50 9.54
C GLY A 709 1.96 23.14 8.53
N VAL A 710 2.00 24.47 8.50
CA VAL A 710 2.93 25.24 7.66
C VAL A 710 4.40 25.04 8.05
N GLU A 711 4.66 24.78 9.33
CA GLU A 711 6.02 24.58 9.88
C GLU A 711 6.53 23.15 9.69
N GLN A 712 5.65 22.22 9.36
CA GLN A 712 6.06 20.82 9.21
C GLN A 712 6.88 20.61 7.94
N PRO A 713 8.03 19.91 8.03
CA PRO A 713 8.87 19.67 6.87
C PRO A 713 8.09 18.90 5.79
N SER A 714 7.99 19.47 4.59
CA SER A 714 7.19 18.96 3.46
C SER A 714 5.71 18.67 3.81
N GLY A 715 5.18 19.30 4.87
CA GLY A 715 3.82 19.06 5.35
C GLY A 715 3.56 17.68 5.96
N TYR A 716 4.59 16.94 6.33
CA TYR A 716 4.48 15.59 6.90
C TYR A 716 3.89 15.60 8.32
N THR A 717 3.17 14.54 8.63
CA THR A 717 2.52 14.35 9.93
C THR A 717 3.38 13.64 10.96
N GLU A 718 4.40 12.92 10.49
CA GLU A 718 5.25 12.05 11.28
C GLU A 718 5.93 12.74 12.47
N PRO A 719 6.52 13.94 12.34
CA PRO A 719 7.22 14.57 13.47
C PRO A 719 6.29 14.79 14.67
N LEU A 720 5.08 15.27 14.44
CA LEU A 720 4.09 15.51 15.49
C LEU A 720 3.47 14.21 16.00
N LEU A 721 3.07 13.31 15.12
CA LEU A 721 2.47 12.04 15.53
C LEU A 721 3.43 11.19 16.37
N HIS A 722 4.70 11.06 15.97
CA HIS A 722 5.71 10.34 16.73
C HIS A 722 5.93 10.97 18.10
N HIS A 723 6.02 12.31 18.16
CA HIS A 723 6.16 13.04 19.42
C HIS A 723 5.00 12.71 20.39
N TYR A 724 3.76 12.87 19.94
CA TYR A 724 2.59 12.62 20.79
C TYR A 724 2.41 11.16 21.16
N ARG A 725 2.74 10.21 20.26
CA ARG A 725 2.72 8.78 20.58
C ARG A 725 3.73 8.43 21.66
N LEU A 726 4.95 8.96 21.61
CA LEU A 726 5.96 8.75 22.64
C LEU A 726 5.51 9.34 23.99
N LEU A 727 4.85 10.51 23.99
CA LEU A 727 4.24 11.06 25.21
C LEU A 727 3.17 10.13 25.77
N LYS A 728 2.30 9.60 24.93
CA LYS A 728 1.24 8.66 25.34
C LYS A 728 1.82 7.36 25.92
N LYS A 729 2.83 6.79 25.28
CA LYS A 729 3.53 5.57 25.80
C LYS A 729 4.09 5.82 27.19
N ARG A 730 4.72 6.99 27.45
CA ARG A 730 5.22 7.38 28.78
C ARG A 730 4.09 7.52 29.79
N GLN A 731 3.00 8.19 29.44
CA GLN A 731 1.82 8.34 30.31
C GLN A 731 1.22 6.98 30.69
N LEU A 732 1.14 6.04 29.75
CA LEU A 732 0.63 4.69 30.00
C LEU A 732 1.56 3.92 30.94
N ALA A 733 2.87 3.99 30.74
CA ALA A 733 3.86 3.35 31.61
C ALA A 733 3.79 3.90 33.06
N GLU A 734 3.66 5.21 33.23
CA GLU A 734 3.51 5.84 34.56
C GLU A 734 2.21 5.39 35.27
N ARG A 735 1.08 5.29 34.53
CA ARG A 735 -0.18 4.76 35.09
C ARG A 735 -0.04 3.30 35.55
N GLN A 736 0.65 2.47 34.78
CA GLN A 736 0.91 1.06 35.15
C GLN A 736 1.76 0.97 36.44
N LEU A 737 2.81 1.79 36.58
CA LEU A 737 3.63 1.84 37.78
C LEU A 737 2.88 2.32 39.03
N GLN A 738 1.87 3.20 38.87
CA GLN A 738 1.02 3.70 39.98
C GLN A 738 -0.06 2.67 40.39
N SER A 739 -0.42 1.75 39.50
CA SER A 739 -1.44 0.72 39.74
C SER A 739 -0.85 -0.62 40.22
N ALA A 740 0.47 -0.82 40.11
CA ALA A 740 1.23 -1.97 40.60
C ALA A 740 1.77 -1.73 42.02
#